data_7fe71e1571097503c5fa3b03c1643116
#
_entry.id   7fe71e1571097503c5fa3b03c1643116
#
_cell.length_a   1.000
_cell.length_b   1.000
_cell.length_c   1.000
_cell.angle_alpha   90.00
_cell.angle_beta   90.00
_cell.angle_gamma   90.00
#
_symmetry.space_group_name_H-M   'P 1'
#
loop_
_entity.id
_entity.type
_entity.pdbx_description
1 polymer ?
#
loop_
_entity_poly.entity_id
_entity_poly.type
_entity_poly.pdbx_seq_one_letter_code
_entity_poly.pdbx_strand_id
1 'polypeptide(L)'
;MTEELRGVVKAVIFKSKDESYCVFRIEEKESGTSVTVTGNIVIPYVGENVVVRGGWLRHPRFGLQFRAAILERMKPEAADEVEQFLASGLISGIGPSMAKRIVQHFGKKTLEIFERNIDALSEVPGIGQKTLERIKDSYSGISAMQEVIMFLQSLGISERFALPMQQLYGDDVMKVVREDPYRMVSEIPGLGFKNVDRIALSEGIIPEDSDRIVHGIFYILSQAVSGGHVCGPSDQVYTAASELLRVSPEIVETVGREAVDFGTVPSVIYEGKTYLYLPYLYEAETESAYRVHHLMEAGPLGSANLAIERFEKENGFRLAKEQRDAVEKSMKAGMMVITGGPGTGKTTLIRAIITAAEQNGLEPALMAPTGRAAKRLAISSGRDADTIHKALEASVRETGRTYFERNEANPLEEDLIIVDEASMLDISLFYHLLCALKDGARLILVGDIDQLPPVGAGEPLKDLMSWGYVPIVRLKRIFRQEEGSGIVENAALIRKGEMCVPDEAGEFRIVYAADDEDAYRIVMDLCRELNYGNEENKMLLQVLSPMYRGVCGVDHLNESLQEMIHGEKVPGGMKFFPGDKVMQTRNDYEKGIYNGDVGTVWTATPQKVFVRYFDKEVVYEGEERFDLRLAYAVTVHKSQGSEYETVIFILRPSQHNMLQRNLLYTGVTRARKNTILVTAPDALRRALAIQHTGNRYSLFLPFLNHEAL
;
A
#
# COMPACT_ATOMS: atom_id res chain seq x y z
N MET A 1 4.84 30.89 22.90
CA MET A 1 6.24 31.41 22.92
C MET A 1 7.13 30.23 22.54
N THR A 2 7.98 30.41 21.55
CA THR A 2 9.00 29.42 21.20
C THR A 2 10.15 29.56 22.18
N GLU A 3 10.44 28.54 22.95
CA GLU A 3 11.59 28.50 23.87
C GLU A 3 12.79 27.89 23.16
N GLU A 4 14.00 28.23 23.61
CA GLU A 4 15.26 27.76 23.05
C GLU A 4 16.03 26.95 24.11
N LEU A 5 16.49 25.75 23.75
CA LEU A 5 17.36 24.91 24.55
C LEU A 5 18.68 24.70 23.82
N ARG A 6 19.81 24.90 24.52
CA ARG A 6 21.16 24.68 23.99
C ARG A 6 21.83 23.55 24.76
N GLY A 7 22.36 22.56 24.07
CA GLY A 7 22.99 21.43 24.76
C GLY A 7 23.73 20.48 23.86
N VAL A 8 24.31 19.48 24.49
CA VAL A 8 25.03 18.39 23.83
C VAL A 8 24.17 17.15 23.78
N VAL A 9 24.06 16.52 22.65
CA VAL A 9 23.32 15.26 22.48
C VAL A 9 24.03 14.13 23.18
N LYS A 10 23.36 13.47 24.14
CA LYS A 10 23.92 12.36 24.92
C LYS A 10 23.49 11.00 24.43
N ALA A 11 22.28 10.90 23.89
CA ALA A 11 21.75 9.64 23.35
C ALA A 11 20.62 9.90 22.37
N VAL A 12 20.54 9.16 21.28
CA VAL A 12 19.37 9.02 20.44
C VAL A 12 18.57 7.82 20.96
N ILE A 13 17.36 8.07 21.48
CA ILE A 13 16.52 7.07 22.15
C ILE A 13 15.66 6.34 21.13
N PHE A 14 15.16 7.07 20.11
CA PHE A 14 14.29 6.54 19.07
C PHE A 14 14.42 7.36 17.79
N LYS A 15 14.36 6.67 16.64
CA LYS A 15 14.18 7.27 15.32
C LYS A 15 13.12 6.50 14.54
N SER A 16 12.28 7.20 13.78
CA SER A 16 11.32 6.57 12.87
C SER A 16 12.04 5.98 11.65
N LYS A 17 11.40 5.00 10.98
CA LYS A 17 11.96 4.35 9.79
C LYS A 17 12.29 5.32 8.65
N ASP A 18 11.42 6.29 8.47
CA ASP A 18 11.54 7.35 7.46
C ASP A 18 12.39 8.52 7.94
N GLU A 19 13.10 8.34 9.06
CA GLU A 19 13.93 9.35 9.72
C GLU A 19 13.24 10.70 9.94
N SER A 20 11.90 10.72 9.83
CA SER A 20 11.08 11.93 9.94
C SER A 20 10.78 12.36 11.38
N TYR A 21 10.97 11.46 12.35
CA TYR A 21 10.72 11.71 13.77
C TYR A 21 11.80 11.07 14.63
N CYS A 22 12.31 11.83 15.58
CA CYS A 22 13.27 11.29 16.54
C CYS A 22 12.96 11.71 17.97
N VAL A 23 13.48 10.89 18.90
CA VAL A 23 13.52 11.16 20.34
C VAL A 23 14.97 11.03 20.78
N PHE A 24 15.51 12.07 21.34
CA PHE A 24 16.89 12.10 21.81
C PHE A 24 17.02 12.84 23.13
N ARG A 25 18.15 12.72 23.77
CA ARG A 25 18.44 13.35 25.06
C ARG A 25 19.58 14.32 24.92
N ILE A 26 19.35 15.55 25.35
CA ILE A 26 20.37 16.59 25.43
C ILE A 26 20.72 16.86 26.90
N GLU A 27 21.98 17.21 27.13
CA GLU A 27 22.41 17.83 28.38
C GLU A 27 22.53 19.33 28.15
N GLU A 28 21.63 20.09 28.78
CA GLU A 28 21.54 21.55 28.60
C GLU A 28 22.79 22.24 29.13
N LYS A 29 23.40 23.10 28.32
CA LYS A 29 24.69 23.78 28.65
C LYS A 29 24.58 24.71 29.88
N GLU A 30 23.42 25.32 30.13
CA GLU A 30 23.25 26.29 31.19
C GLU A 30 22.91 25.64 32.55
N SER A 31 22.08 24.62 32.55
CA SER A 31 21.60 23.98 33.78
C SER A 31 22.25 22.64 34.10
N GLY A 32 22.93 22.02 33.13
CA GLY A 32 23.47 20.65 33.22
C GLY A 32 22.37 19.59 33.33
N THR A 33 21.09 19.97 33.12
CA THR A 33 19.97 19.04 33.20
C THR A 33 19.81 18.22 31.93
N SER A 34 19.40 16.96 32.10
CA SER A 34 19.13 16.07 30.97
C SER A 34 17.69 16.24 30.52
N VAL A 35 17.50 16.74 29.29
CA VAL A 35 16.17 16.99 28.68
C VAL A 35 15.92 16.00 27.57
N THR A 36 14.74 15.39 27.58
CA THR A 36 14.27 14.57 26.45
C THR A 36 13.61 15.47 25.42
N VAL A 37 14.15 15.46 24.21
CA VAL A 37 13.67 16.21 23.06
C VAL A 37 12.98 15.27 22.08
N THR A 38 11.86 15.69 21.53
CA THR A 38 11.10 14.94 20.53
C THR A 38 10.72 15.85 19.38
N GLY A 39 10.71 15.35 18.15
CA GLY A 39 10.25 16.20 17.03
C GLY A 39 10.44 15.56 15.67
N ASN A 40 9.83 16.19 14.66
CA ASN A 40 10.05 15.89 13.25
C ASN A 40 11.22 16.75 12.76
N ILE A 41 12.41 16.39 13.20
CA ILE A 41 13.66 17.12 12.96
C ILE A 41 14.76 16.13 12.60
N VAL A 42 15.89 16.63 12.05
CA VAL A 42 17.06 15.79 11.76
C VAL A 42 17.49 15.02 12.98
N ILE A 43 17.89 13.78 12.75
CA ILE A 43 18.46 12.95 13.80
C ILE A 43 19.84 13.51 14.17
N PRO A 44 20.02 14.02 15.39
CA PRO A 44 21.31 14.50 15.81
C PRO A 44 22.25 13.34 16.19
N TYR A 45 23.54 13.58 16.14
CA TYR A 45 24.55 12.59 16.55
C TYR A 45 24.87 12.72 18.05
N VAL A 46 25.23 11.62 18.65
CA VAL A 46 25.74 11.64 20.04
C VAL A 46 27.03 12.44 20.10
N GLY A 47 27.08 13.42 20.98
CA GLY A 47 28.19 14.37 21.11
C GLY A 47 28.01 15.68 20.32
N GLU A 48 26.95 15.82 19.55
CA GLU A 48 26.68 17.01 18.74
C GLU A 48 26.17 18.18 19.62
N ASN A 49 26.69 19.39 19.37
CA ASN A 49 26.17 20.63 19.98
C ASN A 49 24.98 21.12 19.16
N VAL A 50 23.83 21.25 19.79
CA VAL A 50 22.59 21.64 19.13
C VAL A 50 21.89 22.78 19.87
N VAL A 51 21.20 23.61 19.07
CA VAL A 51 20.20 24.56 19.54
C VAL A 51 18.84 24.05 19.08
N VAL A 52 17.95 23.81 20.01
CA VAL A 52 16.63 23.28 19.74
C VAL A 52 15.59 24.35 20.08
N ARG A 53 14.76 24.72 19.10
CA ARG A 53 13.65 25.67 19.32
C ARG A 53 12.32 24.95 19.27
N GLY A 54 11.44 25.21 20.26
CA GLY A 54 10.17 24.51 20.36
C GLY A 54 9.37 24.89 21.60
N GLY A 55 8.71 23.91 22.18
CA GLY A 55 7.91 24.13 23.39
C GLY A 55 7.78 22.86 24.24
N TRP A 56 7.52 23.07 25.53
CA TRP A 56 7.34 21.98 26.46
C TRP A 56 6.00 21.30 26.27
N LEU A 57 6.02 19.94 26.26
CA LEU A 57 4.85 19.09 26.19
C LEU A 57 4.88 18.05 27.31
N ARG A 58 3.76 17.86 27.99
CA ARG A 58 3.64 16.79 28.97
C ARG A 58 3.03 15.55 28.33
N HIS A 59 3.89 14.54 28.07
CA HIS A 59 3.44 13.28 27.53
C HIS A 59 2.82 12.40 28.64
N PRO A 60 1.62 11.79 28.46
CA PRO A 60 0.92 11.03 29.50
C PRO A 60 1.74 9.90 30.12
N ARG A 61 2.61 9.27 29.32
CA ARG A 61 3.42 8.09 29.71
C ARG A 61 4.90 8.41 30.03
N PHE A 62 5.47 9.45 29.39
CA PHE A 62 6.91 9.72 29.44
C PHE A 62 7.25 11.05 30.14
N GLY A 63 6.28 11.72 30.74
CA GLY A 63 6.50 12.92 31.51
C GLY A 63 6.74 14.18 30.67
N LEU A 64 7.50 15.12 31.19
CA LEU A 64 7.80 16.39 30.54
C LEU A 64 8.86 16.20 29.47
N GLN A 65 8.56 16.63 28.23
CA GLN A 65 9.42 16.53 27.07
C GLN A 65 9.44 17.88 26.33
N PHE A 66 10.52 18.18 25.66
CA PHE A 66 10.61 19.36 24.79
C PHE A 66 10.29 18.96 23.35
N ARG A 67 9.22 19.50 22.79
CA ARG A 67 8.85 19.27 21.41
C ARG A 67 9.58 20.26 20.51
N ALA A 68 10.58 19.79 19.81
CA ALA A 68 11.35 20.57 18.87
C ALA A 68 10.58 20.82 17.57
N ALA A 69 10.59 22.07 17.11
CA ALA A 69 10.16 22.48 15.80
C ALA A 69 11.35 22.65 14.84
N ILE A 70 12.48 23.13 15.39
CA ILE A 70 13.72 23.39 14.65
C ILE A 70 14.88 22.87 15.49
N LEU A 71 15.88 22.25 14.82
CA LEU A 71 17.18 21.90 15.40
C LEU A 71 18.25 22.56 14.57
N GLU A 72 19.05 23.40 15.16
CA GLU A 72 20.20 24.03 14.55
C GLU A 72 21.48 23.37 15.10
N ARG A 73 22.37 22.97 14.19
CA ARG A 73 23.67 22.40 14.53
C ARG A 73 24.66 23.53 14.78
N MET A 74 25.30 23.52 15.91
CA MET A 74 26.37 24.46 16.19
C MET A 74 27.70 23.93 15.67
N LYS A 75 28.47 24.76 14.97
CA LYS A 75 29.84 24.39 14.61
C LYS A 75 30.64 24.15 15.89
N PRO A 76 31.40 23.05 15.96
CA PRO A 76 32.27 22.81 17.11
C PRO A 76 33.36 23.91 17.21
N GLU A 77 33.43 24.58 18.37
CA GLU A 77 34.40 25.66 18.60
C GLU A 77 35.62 25.19 19.43
N ALA A 78 35.43 24.21 20.28
CA ALA A 78 36.48 23.65 21.10
C ALA A 78 37.19 22.48 20.41
N ALA A 79 38.48 22.29 20.67
CA ALA A 79 39.32 21.28 20.01
C ALA A 79 38.80 19.86 20.26
N ASP A 80 38.29 19.57 21.44
CA ASP A 80 37.68 18.30 21.84
C ASP A 80 36.33 18.04 21.13
N GLU A 81 35.52 19.07 20.88
CA GLU A 81 34.31 18.99 20.08
C GLU A 81 34.64 18.69 18.59
N VAL A 82 35.68 19.31 18.04
CA VAL A 82 36.16 19.03 16.69
C VAL A 82 36.71 17.61 16.58
N GLU A 83 37.43 17.12 17.59
CA GLU A 83 37.92 15.74 17.62
C GLU A 83 36.76 14.75 17.62
N GLN A 84 35.71 14.98 18.43
CA GLN A 84 34.53 14.12 18.49
C GLN A 84 33.77 14.15 17.16
N PHE A 85 33.58 15.31 16.54
CA PHE A 85 32.97 15.44 15.24
C PHE A 85 33.70 14.63 14.17
N LEU A 86 35.03 14.79 14.07
CA LEU A 86 35.83 14.03 13.11
C LEU A 86 35.86 12.52 13.40
N ALA A 87 35.76 12.13 14.68
CA ALA A 87 35.75 10.73 15.12
C ALA A 87 34.37 10.05 14.98
N SER A 88 33.31 10.79 14.66
CA SER A 88 31.93 10.30 14.59
C SER A 88 31.66 9.25 13.50
N GLY A 89 32.61 9.06 12.56
CA GLY A 89 32.45 8.17 11.40
C GLY A 89 31.77 8.81 10.19
N LEU A 90 31.38 10.06 10.28
CA LEU A 90 30.76 10.82 9.17
C LEU A 90 31.72 11.00 7.99
N ILE A 91 33.02 11.22 8.26
CA ILE A 91 34.01 11.41 7.22
C ILE A 91 34.74 10.09 6.97
N SER A 92 34.52 9.50 5.82
CA SER A 92 35.20 8.28 5.41
C SER A 92 36.74 8.48 5.38
N GLY A 93 37.44 7.60 6.09
CA GLY A 93 38.91 7.69 6.20
C GLY A 93 39.40 8.34 7.48
N ILE A 94 38.53 8.87 8.33
CA ILE A 94 38.88 9.44 9.62
C ILE A 94 38.26 8.57 10.73
N GLY A 95 39.08 7.80 11.43
CA GLY A 95 38.68 7.13 12.67
C GLY A 95 39.17 7.91 13.90
N PRO A 96 38.79 7.48 15.13
CA PRO A 96 39.14 8.20 16.37
C PRO A 96 40.60 8.53 16.54
N SER A 97 41.50 7.60 16.19
CA SER A 97 42.94 7.80 16.26
C SER A 97 43.42 8.83 15.23
N MET A 98 42.81 8.91 14.04
CA MET A 98 43.16 9.87 13.00
C MET A 98 42.60 11.25 13.36
N ALA A 99 41.38 11.35 13.84
CA ALA A 99 40.75 12.58 14.30
C ALA A 99 41.61 13.26 15.36
N LYS A 100 42.08 12.51 16.35
CA LYS A 100 42.97 13.00 17.39
C LYS A 100 44.28 13.58 16.83
N ARG A 101 44.89 12.91 15.85
CA ARG A 101 46.15 13.41 15.21
C ARG A 101 45.91 14.67 14.40
N ILE A 102 44.81 14.76 13.69
CA ILE A 102 44.44 15.96 12.90
C ILE A 102 44.26 17.16 13.83
N VAL A 103 43.47 16.97 14.91
CA VAL A 103 43.21 18.06 15.87
C VAL A 103 44.48 18.44 16.65
N GLN A 104 45.35 17.50 16.97
CA GLN A 104 46.66 17.80 17.59
C GLN A 104 47.58 18.60 16.65
N HIS A 105 47.50 18.36 15.33
CA HIS A 105 48.35 19.06 14.34
C HIS A 105 47.84 20.47 14.07
N PHE A 106 46.52 20.66 13.85
CA PHE A 106 45.95 21.95 13.42
C PHE A 106 45.26 22.74 14.54
N GLY A 107 44.99 22.10 15.70
CA GLY A 107 44.33 22.72 16.85
C GLY A 107 42.97 23.34 16.47
N LYS A 108 42.75 24.57 16.91
CA LYS A 108 41.50 25.29 16.62
C LYS A 108 41.28 25.62 15.15
N LYS A 109 42.30 25.50 14.28
CA LYS A 109 42.19 25.76 12.85
C LYS A 109 41.75 24.51 12.06
N THR A 110 41.51 23.39 12.70
CA THR A 110 41.20 22.12 12.03
C THR A 110 40.05 22.28 11.05
N LEU A 111 38.90 22.85 11.47
CA LEU A 111 37.75 23.04 10.58
C LEU A 111 38.02 24.03 9.45
N GLU A 112 38.80 25.08 9.69
CA GLU A 112 39.23 26.02 8.64
C GLU A 112 40.10 25.35 7.58
N ILE A 113 40.94 24.38 7.96
CA ILE A 113 41.72 23.54 7.03
C ILE A 113 40.79 22.69 6.16
N PHE A 114 39.76 22.05 6.73
CA PHE A 114 38.77 21.30 5.95
C PHE A 114 37.98 22.18 4.97
N GLU A 115 37.64 23.43 5.36
CA GLU A 115 36.87 24.35 4.53
C GLU A 115 37.71 25.04 3.44
N ARG A 116 38.96 25.40 3.71
CA ARG A 116 39.77 26.29 2.83
C ARG A 116 40.96 25.64 2.22
N ASN A 117 41.56 24.65 2.86
CA ASN A 117 42.83 24.05 2.41
C ASN A 117 42.94 22.58 2.84
N ILE A 118 42.00 21.76 2.39
CA ILE A 118 41.92 20.35 2.77
C ILE A 118 43.16 19.54 2.36
N ASP A 119 43.95 20.05 1.40
CA ASP A 119 45.22 19.46 0.98
C ASP A 119 46.27 19.46 2.09
N ALA A 120 46.21 20.43 3.01
CA ALA A 120 47.11 20.48 4.16
C ALA A 120 46.95 19.25 5.10
N LEU A 121 45.87 18.51 5.04
CA LEU A 121 45.71 17.24 5.78
C LEU A 121 46.80 16.21 5.43
N SER A 122 47.45 16.34 4.27
CA SER A 122 48.61 15.51 3.89
C SER A 122 49.83 15.69 4.81
N GLU A 123 49.89 16.78 5.57
CA GLU A 123 50.95 17.05 6.55
C GLU A 123 50.79 16.16 7.81
N VAL A 124 49.61 15.57 8.03
CA VAL A 124 49.33 14.73 9.19
C VAL A 124 49.88 13.31 8.97
N PRO A 125 50.74 12.81 9.85
CA PRO A 125 51.28 11.46 9.70
C PRO A 125 50.22 10.40 9.62
N GLY A 126 50.22 9.61 8.51
CA GLY A 126 49.26 8.56 8.23
C GLY A 126 48.10 8.94 7.29
N ILE A 127 48.12 10.17 6.77
CA ILE A 127 47.23 10.58 5.67
C ILE A 127 48.05 10.56 4.36
N GLY A 128 47.94 9.44 3.64
CA GLY A 128 48.48 9.32 2.29
C GLY A 128 47.47 9.79 1.24
N GLN A 129 47.95 9.95 -0.02
CA GLN A 129 47.16 10.53 -1.10
C GLN A 129 45.79 9.87 -1.31
N LYS A 130 45.68 8.52 -1.27
CA LYS A 130 44.40 7.79 -1.37
C LYS A 130 43.47 8.08 -0.20
N THR A 131 44.00 8.28 1.00
CA THR A 131 43.21 8.63 2.17
C THR A 131 42.75 10.08 2.09
N LEU A 132 43.59 10.97 1.62
CA LEU A 132 43.24 12.37 1.40
C LEU A 132 42.11 12.52 0.37
N GLU A 133 42.23 11.85 -0.77
CA GLU A 133 41.16 11.85 -1.79
C GLU A 133 39.83 11.37 -1.21
N ARG A 134 39.83 10.24 -0.48
CA ARG A 134 38.62 9.72 0.16
C ARG A 134 38.03 10.66 1.22
N ILE A 135 38.89 11.38 1.96
CA ILE A 135 38.45 12.40 2.92
C ILE A 135 37.84 13.58 2.18
N LYS A 136 38.45 14.03 1.08
CA LYS A 136 37.93 15.13 0.25
C LYS A 136 36.53 14.82 -0.29
N ASP A 137 36.38 13.66 -0.94
CA ASP A 137 35.10 13.25 -1.51
C ASP A 137 34.01 13.16 -0.44
N SER A 138 34.35 12.57 0.71
CA SER A 138 33.40 12.44 1.82
C SER A 138 33.04 13.80 2.44
N TYR A 139 34.00 14.70 2.62
CA TYR A 139 33.77 16.02 3.20
C TYR A 139 33.02 16.96 2.25
N SER A 140 33.31 16.93 0.95
CA SER A 140 32.55 17.69 -0.05
C SER A 140 31.09 17.26 -0.10
N GLY A 141 30.79 15.95 -0.03
CA GLY A 141 29.44 15.43 0.06
C GLY A 141 28.70 15.90 1.32
N ILE A 142 29.38 15.93 2.47
CA ILE A 142 28.81 16.45 3.72
C ILE A 142 28.49 17.95 3.63
N SER A 143 29.40 18.74 3.04
CA SER A 143 29.22 20.19 2.88
C SER A 143 28.03 20.50 1.96
N ALA A 144 27.96 19.84 0.80
CA ALA A 144 26.83 19.97 -0.13
C ALA A 144 25.50 19.58 0.52
N MET A 145 25.49 18.47 1.27
CA MET A 145 24.30 18.03 2.01
C MET A 145 23.86 19.04 3.06
N GLN A 146 24.81 19.67 3.80
CA GLN A 146 24.47 20.70 4.78
C GLN A 146 23.85 21.95 4.12
N GLU A 147 24.32 22.36 2.95
CA GLU A 147 23.73 23.47 2.20
C GLU A 147 22.31 23.15 1.78
N VAL A 148 22.07 21.94 1.25
CA VAL A 148 20.73 21.47 0.89
C VAL A 148 19.82 21.44 2.13
N ILE A 149 20.28 20.88 3.24
CA ILE A 149 19.50 20.84 4.49
C ILE A 149 19.14 22.26 4.96
N MET A 150 20.09 23.18 5.01
CA MET A 150 19.83 24.55 5.45
C MET A 150 18.86 25.27 4.51
N PHE A 151 18.98 25.04 3.20
CA PHE A 151 18.06 25.58 2.20
C PHE A 151 16.65 25.02 2.39
N LEU A 152 16.50 23.71 2.52
CA LEU A 152 15.19 23.07 2.75
C LEU A 152 14.54 23.53 4.07
N GLN A 153 15.35 23.69 5.12
CA GLN A 153 14.86 24.21 6.41
C GLN A 153 14.37 25.65 6.30
N SER A 154 15.06 26.50 5.53
CA SER A 154 14.63 27.88 5.30
C SER A 154 13.25 27.94 4.62
N LEU A 155 12.90 26.93 3.85
CA LEU A 155 11.61 26.76 3.17
C LEU A 155 10.58 25.99 4.01
N GLY A 156 10.95 25.56 5.23
CA GLY A 156 10.09 24.76 6.10
C GLY A 156 9.81 23.34 5.59
N ILE A 157 10.74 22.81 4.78
CA ILE A 157 10.73 21.41 4.32
C ILE A 157 11.46 20.54 5.34
N SER A 158 10.92 19.36 5.61
CA SER A 158 11.60 18.36 6.43
C SER A 158 12.88 17.89 5.75
N GLU A 159 13.95 17.84 6.51
CA GLU A 159 15.29 17.39 6.08
C GLU A 159 15.32 15.95 5.56
N ARG A 160 14.32 15.13 5.89
CA ARG A 160 14.19 13.75 5.36
C ARG A 160 14.20 13.70 3.83
N PHE A 161 13.86 14.82 3.18
CA PHE A 161 13.87 14.92 1.74
C PHE A 161 15.23 15.35 1.17
N ALA A 162 16.18 15.78 2.02
CA ALA A 162 17.48 16.27 1.56
C ALA A 162 18.28 15.18 0.83
N LEU A 163 18.35 13.98 1.41
CA LEU A 163 19.09 12.86 0.81
C LEU A 163 18.46 12.39 -0.52
N PRO A 164 17.14 12.11 -0.59
CA PRO A 164 16.48 11.80 -1.86
C PRO A 164 16.67 12.88 -2.93
N MET A 165 16.56 14.16 -2.56
CA MET A 165 16.74 15.27 -3.49
C MET A 165 18.19 15.38 -3.97
N GLN A 166 19.16 15.22 -3.08
CA GLN A 166 20.58 15.23 -3.44
C GLN A 166 20.95 14.05 -4.35
N GLN A 167 20.41 12.86 -4.08
CA GLN A 167 20.63 11.68 -4.93
C GLN A 167 20.06 11.86 -6.33
N LEU A 168 18.88 12.49 -6.44
CA LEU A 168 18.18 12.64 -7.72
C LEU A 168 18.67 13.85 -8.53
N TYR A 169 18.92 14.99 -7.87
CA TYR A 169 19.22 16.25 -8.55
C TYR A 169 20.68 16.69 -8.39
N GLY A 170 21.46 16.04 -7.53
CA GLY A 170 22.86 16.41 -7.27
C GLY A 170 22.99 17.87 -6.86
N ASP A 171 23.86 18.61 -7.56
CA ASP A 171 24.12 20.04 -7.30
C ASP A 171 22.98 20.95 -7.77
N ASP A 172 22.01 20.43 -8.57
CA ASP A 172 20.90 21.21 -9.10
C ASP A 172 19.68 21.30 -8.15
N VAL A 173 19.75 20.74 -6.93
CA VAL A 173 18.64 20.76 -5.95
C VAL A 173 18.04 22.17 -5.80
N MET A 174 18.88 23.17 -5.53
CA MET A 174 18.41 24.55 -5.31
C MET A 174 17.79 25.15 -6.58
N LYS A 175 18.30 24.80 -7.75
CA LYS A 175 17.79 25.23 -9.04
C LYS A 175 16.42 24.62 -9.31
N VAL A 176 16.27 23.32 -9.13
CA VAL A 176 14.98 22.61 -9.29
C VAL A 176 13.93 23.20 -8.37
N VAL A 177 14.24 23.43 -7.09
CA VAL A 177 13.29 23.99 -6.12
C VAL A 177 12.82 25.40 -6.53
N ARG A 178 13.65 26.21 -7.18
CA ARG A 178 13.31 27.59 -7.59
C ARG A 178 12.65 27.68 -8.95
N GLU A 179 13.14 26.90 -9.93
CA GLU A 179 12.74 27.05 -11.33
C GLU A 179 11.61 26.06 -11.72
N ASP A 180 11.58 24.87 -11.13
CA ASP A 180 10.61 23.81 -11.45
C ASP A 180 10.22 23.00 -10.19
N PRO A 181 9.66 23.67 -9.16
CA PRO A 181 9.35 23.00 -7.89
C PRO A 181 8.34 21.87 -8.00
N TYR A 182 7.38 21.95 -8.93
CA TYR A 182 6.29 20.97 -9.03
C TYR A 182 6.75 19.61 -9.53
N ARG A 183 7.88 19.53 -10.21
CA ARG A 183 8.55 18.29 -10.58
C ARG A 183 8.78 17.38 -9.36
N MET A 184 9.11 18.00 -8.22
CA MET A 184 9.33 17.26 -6.97
C MET A 184 8.12 16.48 -6.48
N VAL A 185 6.89 16.88 -6.84
CA VAL A 185 5.66 16.16 -6.44
C VAL A 185 5.64 14.73 -6.99
N SER A 186 6.15 14.56 -8.21
CA SER A 186 6.16 13.27 -8.91
C SER A 186 7.44 12.47 -8.69
N GLU A 187 8.55 13.12 -8.34
CA GLU A 187 9.87 12.51 -8.28
C GLU A 187 10.36 12.23 -6.85
N ILE A 188 9.85 12.96 -5.84
CA ILE A 188 10.27 12.79 -4.45
C ILE A 188 9.13 12.11 -3.64
N PRO A 189 9.25 10.83 -3.30
CA PRO A 189 8.21 10.11 -2.56
C PRO A 189 7.88 10.78 -1.21
N GLY A 190 6.59 11.03 -1.00
CA GLY A 190 6.10 11.64 0.24
C GLY A 190 6.18 13.16 0.32
N LEU A 191 6.75 13.85 -0.67
CA LEU A 191 6.70 15.30 -0.80
C LEU A 191 5.43 15.70 -1.56
N GLY A 192 4.31 15.86 -0.82
CA GLY A 192 3.01 16.13 -1.43
C GLY A 192 2.87 17.55 -1.97
N PHE A 193 1.98 17.71 -2.98
CA PHE A 193 1.67 18.97 -3.67
C PHE A 193 1.56 20.19 -2.73
N LYS A 194 0.79 20.09 -1.63
CA LYS A 194 0.58 21.24 -0.72
C LYS A 194 1.87 21.78 -0.11
N ASN A 195 2.85 20.94 0.13
CA ASN A 195 4.15 21.38 0.63
C ASN A 195 4.95 22.06 -0.46
N VAL A 196 4.96 21.47 -1.66
CA VAL A 196 5.65 22.04 -2.83
C VAL A 196 5.02 23.37 -3.24
N ASP A 197 3.70 23.47 -3.29
CA ASP A 197 2.98 24.70 -3.64
C ASP A 197 3.31 25.85 -2.68
N ARG A 198 3.38 25.58 -1.38
CA ARG A 198 3.80 26.57 -0.39
C ARG A 198 5.20 27.07 -0.64
N ILE A 199 6.12 26.17 -1.03
CA ILE A 199 7.51 26.50 -1.36
C ILE A 199 7.57 27.34 -2.62
N ALA A 200 6.91 26.92 -3.68
CA ALA A 200 6.85 27.62 -4.96
C ALA A 200 6.38 29.08 -4.78
N LEU A 201 5.34 29.28 -4.01
CA LEU A 201 4.85 30.63 -3.68
C LEU A 201 5.85 31.43 -2.83
N SER A 202 6.59 30.80 -1.91
CA SER A 202 7.61 31.49 -1.11
C SER A 202 8.85 31.85 -1.90
N GLU A 203 9.17 31.12 -2.96
CA GLU A 203 10.26 31.41 -3.91
C GLU A 203 9.84 32.40 -5.02
N GLY A 204 8.59 32.88 -5.02
CA GLY A 204 8.14 33.98 -5.90
C GLY A 204 7.33 33.54 -7.12
N ILE A 205 6.91 32.26 -7.21
CA ILE A 205 5.95 31.86 -8.24
C ILE A 205 4.62 32.56 -7.96
N ILE A 206 4.05 33.16 -8.99
CA ILE A 206 2.81 33.92 -8.87
C ILE A 206 1.61 32.97 -8.68
N PRO A 207 0.56 33.41 -7.95
CA PRO A 207 -0.61 32.56 -7.68
C PRO A 207 -1.30 32.03 -8.94
N GLU A 208 -1.32 32.79 -10.02
CA GLU A 208 -1.96 32.49 -11.31
C GLU A 208 -1.02 31.82 -12.32
N ASP A 209 0.16 31.36 -11.87
CA ASP A 209 1.11 30.66 -12.73
C ASP A 209 0.51 29.42 -13.38
N SER A 210 0.74 29.24 -14.69
CA SER A 210 0.13 28.18 -15.48
C SER A 210 0.59 26.79 -15.01
N ASP A 211 1.88 26.61 -14.71
CA ASP A 211 2.42 25.31 -14.27
C ASP A 211 1.87 24.98 -12.89
N ARG A 212 1.76 25.96 -12.00
CA ARG A 212 1.09 25.82 -10.71
C ARG A 212 -0.35 25.30 -10.85
N ILE A 213 -1.11 25.91 -11.75
CA ILE A 213 -2.52 25.54 -11.97
C ILE A 213 -2.63 24.12 -12.54
N VAL A 214 -1.81 23.77 -13.54
CA VAL A 214 -1.78 22.42 -14.12
C VAL A 214 -1.44 21.36 -13.07
N HIS A 215 -0.44 21.61 -12.22
CA HIS A 215 -0.08 20.69 -11.15
C HIS A 215 -1.16 20.61 -10.04
N GLY A 216 -1.88 21.69 -9.81
CA GLY A 216 -3.08 21.71 -8.98
C GLY A 216 -4.19 20.82 -9.53
N ILE A 217 -4.44 20.87 -10.84
CA ILE A 217 -5.38 19.98 -11.55
C ILE A 217 -4.93 18.51 -11.40
N PHE A 218 -3.66 18.19 -11.65
CA PHE A 218 -3.14 16.84 -11.44
C PHE A 218 -3.26 16.36 -10.00
N TYR A 219 -3.07 17.27 -9.03
CA TYR A 219 -3.28 16.90 -7.62
C TYR A 219 -4.74 16.56 -7.33
N ILE A 220 -5.71 17.32 -7.83
CA ILE A 220 -7.14 17.00 -7.68
C ILE A 220 -7.47 15.66 -8.32
N LEU A 221 -6.98 15.40 -9.54
CA LEU A 221 -7.13 14.11 -10.20
C LEU A 221 -6.51 12.97 -9.39
N SER A 222 -5.33 13.17 -8.80
CA SER A 222 -4.69 12.16 -7.94
C SER A 222 -5.49 11.85 -6.66
N GLN A 223 -6.18 12.85 -6.11
CA GLN A 223 -7.12 12.64 -5.00
C GLN A 223 -8.35 11.84 -5.45
N ALA A 224 -8.86 12.10 -6.66
CA ALA A 224 -9.95 11.32 -7.25
C ALA A 224 -9.57 9.85 -7.46
N VAL A 225 -8.33 9.57 -7.88
CA VAL A 225 -7.77 8.19 -7.98
C VAL A 225 -7.84 7.46 -6.64
N SER A 226 -7.54 8.14 -5.53
CA SER A 226 -7.67 7.56 -4.18
C SER A 226 -9.13 7.18 -3.83
N GLY A 227 -10.11 7.80 -4.48
CA GLY A 227 -11.52 7.44 -4.44
C GLY A 227 -11.94 6.35 -5.44
N GLY A 228 -10.99 5.85 -6.24
CA GLY A 228 -11.22 4.83 -7.27
C GLY A 228 -11.63 5.38 -8.64
N HIS A 229 -11.65 6.70 -8.84
CA HIS A 229 -11.94 7.32 -10.12
C HIS A 229 -10.73 7.23 -11.06
N VAL A 230 -10.95 7.02 -12.35
CA VAL A 230 -9.90 7.02 -13.38
C VAL A 230 -9.74 8.42 -13.99
N CYS A 231 -10.85 9.14 -14.14
CA CYS A 231 -10.93 10.48 -14.66
C CYS A 231 -11.84 11.36 -13.79
N GLY A 232 -11.93 12.65 -14.11
CA GLY A 232 -12.84 13.58 -13.44
C GLY A 232 -13.53 14.53 -14.42
N PRO A 233 -14.84 14.86 -14.23
CA PRO A 233 -15.50 15.89 -15.01
C PRO A 233 -14.77 17.23 -14.87
N SER A 234 -14.49 17.89 -15.99
CA SER A 234 -13.66 19.12 -16.02
C SER A 234 -14.19 20.22 -15.13
N ASP A 235 -15.50 20.42 -15.08
CA ASP A 235 -16.18 21.40 -14.23
C ASP A 235 -15.91 21.17 -12.73
N GLN A 236 -16.00 19.92 -12.29
CA GLN A 236 -15.72 19.56 -10.90
C GLN A 236 -14.23 19.69 -10.56
N VAL A 237 -13.35 19.25 -11.49
CA VAL A 237 -11.90 19.34 -11.30
C VAL A 237 -11.44 20.79 -11.24
N TYR A 238 -11.91 21.65 -12.14
CA TYR A 238 -11.55 23.07 -12.14
C TYR A 238 -12.07 23.80 -10.89
N THR A 239 -13.30 23.51 -10.47
CA THR A 239 -13.85 24.07 -9.23
C THR A 239 -13.00 23.66 -8.03
N ALA A 240 -12.68 22.38 -7.88
CA ALA A 240 -11.86 21.90 -6.77
C ALA A 240 -10.42 22.44 -6.83
N ALA A 241 -9.84 22.61 -8.02
CA ALA A 241 -8.52 23.21 -8.19
C ALA A 241 -8.54 24.72 -7.84
N SER A 242 -9.58 25.45 -8.22
CA SER A 242 -9.78 26.85 -7.84
C SER A 242 -9.82 27.02 -6.31
N GLU A 243 -10.59 26.20 -5.61
CA GLU A 243 -10.67 26.20 -4.15
C GLU A 243 -9.31 25.85 -3.49
N LEU A 244 -8.62 24.83 -4.02
CA LEU A 244 -7.31 24.40 -3.51
C LEU A 244 -6.28 25.51 -3.65
N LEU A 245 -6.17 26.10 -4.85
CA LEU A 245 -5.13 27.07 -5.21
C LEU A 245 -5.49 28.50 -4.78
N ARG A 246 -6.76 28.76 -4.45
CA ARG A 246 -7.32 30.09 -4.15
C ARG A 246 -7.11 31.05 -5.34
N VAL A 247 -7.33 30.56 -6.56
CA VAL A 247 -7.30 31.30 -7.82
C VAL A 247 -8.73 31.35 -8.37
N SER A 248 -9.06 32.40 -9.12
CA SER A 248 -10.43 32.51 -9.65
C SER A 248 -10.78 31.35 -10.60
N PRO A 249 -12.04 30.88 -10.58
CA PRO A 249 -12.47 29.75 -11.41
C PRO A 249 -12.21 30.00 -12.90
N GLU A 250 -12.38 31.24 -13.37
CA GLU A 250 -12.21 31.62 -14.78
C GLU A 250 -10.76 31.46 -15.24
N ILE A 251 -9.79 31.78 -14.37
CA ILE A 251 -8.36 31.62 -14.69
C ILE A 251 -8.01 30.14 -14.72
N VAL A 252 -8.47 29.37 -13.72
CA VAL A 252 -8.20 27.92 -13.65
C VAL A 252 -8.81 27.20 -14.86
N GLU A 253 -10.03 27.56 -15.26
CA GLU A 253 -10.68 27.00 -16.42
C GLU A 253 -9.95 27.38 -17.73
N THR A 254 -9.50 28.63 -17.86
CA THR A 254 -8.76 29.09 -19.05
C THR A 254 -7.46 28.30 -19.18
N VAL A 255 -6.63 28.29 -18.15
CA VAL A 255 -5.34 27.55 -18.15
C VAL A 255 -5.57 26.05 -18.33
N GLY A 256 -6.60 25.50 -17.67
CA GLY A 256 -6.93 24.08 -17.80
C GLY A 256 -7.33 23.69 -19.22
N ARG A 257 -8.09 24.54 -19.94
CA ARG A 257 -8.44 24.33 -21.35
C ARG A 257 -7.21 24.45 -22.25
N GLU A 258 -6.37 25.45 -22.04
CA GLU A 258 -5.10 25.57 -22.77
C GLU A 258 -4.22 24.33 -22.56
N ALA A 259 -4.11 23.81 -21.33
CA ALA A 259 -3.36 22.60 -21.04
C ALA A 259 -3.95 21.36 -21.73
N VAL A 260 -5.26 21.29 -21.92
CA VAL A 260 -5.94 20.27 -22.73
C VAL A 260 -5.59 20.42 -24.19
N ASP A 261 -5.69 21.65 -24.75
CA ASP A 261 -5.42 21.94 -26.17
C ASP A 261 -3.94 21.63 -26.52
N PHE A 262 -3.00 21.86 -25.60
CA PHE A 262 -1.60 21.49 -25.75
C PHE A 262 -1.30 19.99 -25.48
N GLY A 263 -2.29 19.22 -25.07
CA GLY A 263 -2.13 17.79 -24.75
C GLY A 263 -1.38 17.50 -23.42
N THR A 264 -1.13 18.52 -22.60
CA THR A 264 -0.50 18.35 -21.26
C THR A 264 -1.44 17.62 -20.30
N VAL A 265 -2.74 17.95 -20.34
CA VAL A 265 -3.78 17.29 -19.57
C VAL A 265 -4.66 16.48 -20.54
N PRO A 266 -4.53 15.15 -20.59
CA PRO A 266 -5.38 14.33 -21.45
C PRO A 266 -6.86 14.51 -21.12
N SER A 267 -7.68 14.56 -22.12
CA SER A 267 -9.13 14.71 -21.97
C SER A 267 -9.92 13.91 -22.99
N VAL A 268 -11.14 13.58 -22.61
CA VAL A 268 -12.10 12.86 -23.45
C VAL A 268 -13.46 13.54 -23.36
N ILE A 269 -14.12 13.69 -24.50
CA ILE A 269 -15.51 14.18 -24.55
C ILE A 269 -16.44 12.96 -24.64
N TYR A 270 -17.29 12.81 -23.63
CA TYR A 270 -18.30 11.76 -23.60
C TYR A 270 -19.64 12.32 -23.11
N GLU A 271 -20.74 12.05 -23.83
CA GLU A 271 -22.09 12.57 -23.56
C GLU A 271 -22.14 14.11 -23.37
N GLY A 272 -21.33 14.83 -24.16
CA GLY A 272 -21.26 16.30 -24.12
C GLY A 272 -20.54 16.89 -22.91
N LYS A 273 -19.83 16.06 -22.11
CA LYS A 273 -19.01 16.47 -20.98
C LYS A 273 -17.55 16.15 -21.26
N THR A 274 -16.66 17.05 -20.82
CA THR A 274 -15.21 16.82 -20.88
C THR A 274 -14.73 16.16 -19.58
N TYR A 275 -14.01 15.07 -19.71
CA TYR A 275 -13.37 14.36 -18.61
C TYR A 275 -11.86 14.51 -18.70
N LEU A 276 -11.23 14.89 -17.61
CA LEU A 276 -9.78 15.08 -17.50
C LEU A 276 -9.13 13.86 -16.86
N TYR A 277 -7.91 13.57 -17.30
CA TYR A 277 -7.14 12.40 -16.85
C TYR A 277 -5.75 12.76 -16.33
N LEU A 278 -5.22 11.89 -15.48
CA LEU A 278 -3.78 11.74 -15.35
C LEU A 278 -3.23 10.97 -16.56
N PRO A 279 -2.10 11.37 -17.16
CA PRO A 279 -1.62 10.79 -18.42
C PRO A 279 -1.55 9.27 -18.42
N TYR A 280 -0.99 8.65 -17.35
CA TYR A 280 -0.85 7.19 -17.26
C TYR A 280 -2.19 6.44 -17.14
N LEU A 281 -3.26 7.08 -16.63
CA LEU A 281 -4.60 6.49 -16.56
C LEU A 281 -5.34 6.60 -17.88
N TYR A 282 -5.14 7.69 -18.61
CA TYR A 282 -5.65 7.82 -19.96
C TYR A 282 -5.09 6.70 -20.87
N GLU A 283 -3.78 6.53 -20.86
CA GLU A 283 -3.10 5.44 -21.55
C GLU A 283 -3.64 4.08 -21.11
N ALA A 284 -3.76 3.85 -19.79
CA ALA A 284 -4.25 2.58 -19.25
C ALA A 284 -5.66 2.22 -19.74
N GLU A 285 -6.60 3.17 -19.81
CA GLU A 285 -7.96 2.90 -20.32
C GLU A 285 -7.99 2.69 -21.84
N THR A 286 -7.39 3.59 -22.59
CA THR A 286 -7.43 3.55 -24.06
C THR A 286 -6.73 2.32 -24.63
N GLU A 287 -5.50 2.06 -24.17
CA GLU A 287 -4.73 0.89 -24.59
C GLU A 287 -5.35 -0.42 -24.10
N SER A 288 -5.93 -0.46 -22.90
CA SER A 288 -6.64 -1.66 -22.45
C SER A 288 -7.84 -1.97 -23.34
N ALA A 289 -8.61 -0.97 -23.76
CA ALA A 289 -9.73 -1.18 -24.66
C ALA A 289 -9.27 -1.71 -26.02
N TYR A 290 -8.23 -1.12 -26.61
CA TYR A 290 -7.62 -1.59 -27.86
C TYR A 290 -7.17 -3.06 -27.75
N ARG A 291 -6.43 -3.42 -26.70
CA ARG A 291 -5.89 -4.77 -26.49
C ARG A 291 -6.98 -5.80 -26.21
N VAL A 292 -8.05 -5.42 -25.54
CA VAL A 292 -9.22 -6.29 -25.36
C VAL A 292 -9.86 -6.61 -26.70
N HIS A 293 -10.05 -5.64 -27.60
CA HIS A 293 -10.55 -5.89 -28.93
C HIS A 293 -9.63 -6.86 -29.69
N HIS A 294 -8.33 -6.66 -29.66
CA HIS A 294 -7.37 -7.55 -30.30
C HIS A 294 -7.42 -8.99 -29.75
N LEU A 295 -7.54 -9.16 -28.44
CA LEU A 295 -7.73 -10.49 -27.83
C LEU A 295 -9.02 -11.17 -28.30
N MET A 296 -10.10 -10.40 -28.51
CA MET A 296 -11.38 -10.96 -28.97
C MET A 296 -11.33 -11.50 -30.41
N GLU A 297 -10.37 -11.09 -31.23
CA GLU A 297 -10.16 -11.58 -32.61
C GLU A 297 -9.50 -12.97 -32.65
N ALA A 298 -8.96 -13.47 -31.53
CA ALA A 298 -8.24 -14.75 -31.49
C ALA A 298 -9.16 -15.93 -31.86
N GLY A 299 -8.74 -16.73 -32.84
CA GLY A 299 -9.46 -17.90 -33.29
C GLY A 299 -9.45 -19.09 -32.30
N PRO A 300 -10.23 -20.15 -32.51
CA PRO A 300 -10.29 -21.30 -31.61
C PRO A 300 -8.99 -22.09 -31.58
N LEU A 301 -8.59 -22.61 -30.39
CA LEU A 301 -7.35 -23.40 -30.20
C LEU A 301 -7.56 -24.89 -30.27
N GLY A 302 -8.79 -25.41 -30.16
CA GLY A 302 -9.03 -26.85 -30.20
C GLY A 302 -10.35 -27.25 -29.54
N SER A 303 -10.49 -28.55 -29.21
CA SER A 303 -11.67 -29.14 -28.60
C SER A 303 -11.42 -29.46 -27.13
N ALA A 304 -12.39 -29.14 -26.27
CA ALA A 304 -12.36 -29.49 -24.87
C ALA A 304 -12.96 -30.85 -24.51
N ASN A 305 -13.69 -31.51 -25.43
CA ASN A 305 -14.52 -32.67 -25.11
C ASN A 305 -13.74 -33.83 -24.49
N LEU A 306 -12.62 -34.22 -25.09
CA LEU A 306 -11.78 -35.30 -24.57
C LEU A 306 -11.15 -34.94 -23.21
N ALA A 307 -10.81 -33.67 -23.01
CA ALA A 307 -10.26 -33.16 -21.76
C ALA A 307 -11.30 -33.23 -20.65
N ILE A 308 -12.54 -32.83 -20.93
CA ILE A 308 -13.65 -32.90 -19.99
C ILE A 308 -13.91 -34.35 -19.57
N GLU A 309 -14.01 -35.29 -20.52
CA GLU A 309 -14.23 -36.71 -20.23
C GLU A 309 -13.09 -37.30 -19.37
N ARG A 310 -11.86 -36.96 -19.70
CA ARG A 310 -10.69 -37.38 -18.93
C ARG A 310 -10.72 -36.82 -17.51
N PHE A 311 -10.94 -35.52 -17.40
CA PHE A 311 -11.01 -34.82 -16.09
C PHE A 311 -12.08 -35.43 -15.20
N GLU A 312 -13.27 -35.67 -15.72
CA GLU A 312 -14.39 -36.30 -15.00
C GLU A 312 -14.07 -37.74 -14.56
N LYS A 313 -13.43 -38.51 -15.40
CA LYS A 313 -13.02 -39.90 -15.10
C LYS A 313 -11.94 -39.93 -14.02
N GLU A 314 -10.93 -39.07 -14.11
CA GLU A 314 -9.83 -39.00 -13.14
C GLU A 314 -10.30 -38.48 -11.74
N ASN A 315 -11.28 -37.59 -11.70
CA ASN A 315 -11.78 -37.03 -10.45
C ASN A 315 -13.04 -37.74 -9.90
N GLY A 316 -13.66 -38.68 -10.62
CA GLY A 316 -14.78 -39.48 -10.17
C GLY A 316 -16.12 -38.74 -10.06
N PHE A 317 -16.26 -37.56 -10.66
CA PHE A 317 -17.50 -36.80 -10.68
C PHE A 317 -17.69 -36.12 -12.05
N ARG A 318 -18.94 -35.69 -12.33
CA ARG A 318 -19.28 -34.95 -13.54
C ARG A 318 -19.31 -33.45 -13.28
N LEU A 319 -18.77 -32.68 -14.21
CA LEU A 319 -18.90 -31.22 -14.21
C LEU A 319 -20.36 -30.83 -14.46
N ALA A 320 -20.83 -29.77 -13.80
CA ALA A 320 -22.11 -29.16 -14.11
C ALA A 320 -22.13 -28.63 -15.57
N LYS A 321 -23.32 -28.45 -16.11
CA LYS A 321 -23.49 -27.96 -17.48
C LYS A 321 -22.74 -26.65 -17.71
N GLU A 322 -22.90 -25.69 -16.80
CA GLU A 322 -22.23 -24.38 -16.87
C GLU A 322 -20.71 -24.49 -16.80
N GLN A 323 -20.20 -25.47 -16.04
CA GLN A 323 -18.75 -25.71 -15.95
C GLN A 323 -18.22 -26.35 -17.26
N ARG A 324 -18.95 -27.30 -17.85
CA ARG A 324 -18.58 -27.86 -19.16
C ARG A 324 -18.59 -26.79 -20.24
N ASP A 325 -19.65 -25.99 -20.31
CA ASP A 325 -19.76 -24.85 -21.24
C ASP A 325 -18.58 -23.87 -21.08
N ALA A 326 -18.12 -23.65 -19.84
CA ALA A 326 -16.96 -22.80 -19.57
C ALA A 326 -15.66 -23.39 -20.11
N VAL A 327 -15.40 -24.69 -19.90
CA VAL A 327 -14.21 -25.35 -20.47
C VAL A 327 -14.22 -25.32 -21.99
N GLU A 328 -15.38 -25.55 -22.63
CA GLU A 328 -15.50 -25.45 -24.09
C GLU A 328 -15.24 -24.03 -24.61
N LYS A 329 -15.81 -23.01 -23.92
CA LYS A 329 -15.62 -21.59 -24.30
C LYS A 329 -14.19 -21.13 -24.10
N SER A 330 -13.50 -21.62 -23.07
CA SER A 330 -12.09 -21.26 -22.82
C SER A 330 -11.15 -21.65 -23.95
N MET A 331 -11.50 -22.70 -24.71
CA MET A 331 -10.71 -23.13 -25.88
C MET A 331 -11.10 -22.38 -27.18
N LYS A 332 -12.17 -21.61 -27.17
CA LYS A 332 -12.69 -20.90 -28.35
C LYS A 332 -12.47 -19.39 -28.31
N ALA A 333 -12.47 -18.80 -27.11
CA ALA A 333 -12.40 -17.35 -26.93
C ALA A 333 -10.99 -16.87 -26.60
N GLY A 334 -10.56 -15.74 -27.15
CA GLY A 334 -9.31 -15.08 -26.79
C GLY A 334 -9.35 -14.48 -25.40
N MET A 335 -10.55 -14.04 -24.97
CA MET A 335 -10.81 -13.56 -23.62
C MET A 335 -12.13 -14.10 -23.09
N MET A 336 -12.20 -14.43 -21.80
CA MET A 336 -13.41 -14.92 -21.15
C MET A 336 -13.47 -14.48 -19.69
N VAL A 337 -14.70 -14.25 -19.18
CA VAL A 337 -14.95 -13.96 -17.76
C VAL A 337 -15.74 -15.13 -17.13
N ILE A 338 -15.25 -15.62 -16.00
CA ILE A 338 -15.93 -16.58 -15.14
C ILE A 338 -16.30 -15.89 -13.84
N THR A 339 -17.58 -15.82 -13.52
CA THR A 339 -18.04 -15.20 -12.28
C THR A 339 -18.93 -16.14 -11.48
N GLY A 340 -18.81 -16.05 -10.17
CA GLY A 340 -19.63 -16.83 -9.23
C GLY A 340 -19.23 -16.57 -7.79
N GLY A 341 -20.18 -16.74 -6.88
CA GLY A 341 -19.95 -16.59 -5.46
C GLY A 341 -19.00 -17.65 -4.88
N PRO A 342 -18.73 -17.59 -3.57
CA PRO A 342 -17.95 -18.60 -2.88
C PRO A 342 -18.59 -20.00 -2.99
N GLY A 343 -17.78 -21.04 -3.11
CA GLY A 343 -18.26 -22.42 -3.15
C GLY A 343 -18.93 -22.88 -4.46
N THR A 344 -18.95 -22.05 -5.51
CA THR A 344 -19.53 -22.42 -6.82
C THR A 344 -18.62 -23.29 -7.69
N GLY A 345 -17.48 -23.72 -7.18
CA GLY A 345 -16.57 -24.61 -7.89
C GLY A 345 -15.65 -23.91 -8.90
N LYS A 346 -15.35 -22.62 -8.72
CA LYS A 346 -14.39 -21.87 -9.54
C LYS A 346 -13.05 -22.60 -9.68
N THR A 347 -12.48 -23.06 -8.57
CA THR A 347 -11.20 -23.78 -8.58
C THR A 347 -11.25 -25.11 -9.32
N THR A 348 -12.33 -25.86 -9.16
CA THR A 348 -12.54 -27.11 -9.92
C THR A 348 -12.61 -26.83 -11.41
N LEU A 349 -13.27 -25.74 -11.81
CA LEU A 349 -13.35 -25.30 -13.18
C LEU A 349 -11.99 -24.87 -13.72
N ILE A 350 -11.20 -24.11 -12.95
CA ILE A 350 -9.81 -23.75 -13.33
C ILE A 350 -8.98 -25.01 -13.62
N ARG A 351 -9.05 -26.03 -12.76
CA ARG A 351 -8.36 -27.32 -12.99
C ARG A 351 -8.80 -28.01 -14.28
N ALA A 352 -10.09 -28.00 -14.58
CA ALA A 352 -10.61 -28.59 -15.82
C ALA A 352 -10.14 -27.81 -17.06
N ILE A 353 -10.05 -26.47 -16.99
CA ILE A 353 -9.52 -25.61 -18.05
C ILE A 353 -8.03 -25.87 -18.28
N ILE A 354 -7.23 -25.99 -17.20
CA ILE A 354 -5.82 -26.35 -17.28
C ILE A 354 -5.65 -27.68 -18.00
N THR A 355 -6.43 -28.71 -17.62
CA THR A 355 -6.40 -30.02 -18.29
C THR A 355 -6.71 -29.90 -19.79
N ALA A 356 -7.66 -29.05 -20.15
CA ALA A 356 -8.00 -28.81 -21.55
C ALA A 356 -6.89 -28.07 -22.32
N ALA A 357 -6.27 -27.09 -21.70
CA ALA A 357 -5.14 -26.33 -22.28
C ALA A 357 -3.96 -27.27 -22.57
N GLU A 358 -3.52 -28.04 -21.58
CA GLU A 358 -2.40 -28.95 -21.69
C GLU A 358 -2.62 -30.04 -22.74
N GLN A 359 -3.84 -30.58 -22.87
CA GLN A 359 -4.18 -31.55 -23.93
C GLN A 359 -4.12 -30.93 -25.33
N ASN A 360 -4.27 -29.63 -25.45
CA ASN A 360 -4.10 -28.93 -26.72
C ASN A 360 -2.69 -28.37 -26.90
N GLY A 361 -1.73 -28.74 -26.02
CA GLY A 361 -0.32 -28.33 -26.13
C GLY A 361 -0.07 -26.87 -25.70
N LEU A 362 -0.95 -26.28 -24.92
CA LEU A 362 -0.82 -24.91 -24.41
C LEU A 362 -0.16 -24.91 -23.05
N GLU A 363 0.63 -23.88 -22.77
CA GLU A 363 1.24 -23.61 -21.44
C GLU A 363 0.37 -22.64 -20.66
N PRO A 364 -0.31 -23.08 -19.57
CA PRO A 364 -1.12 -22.22 -18.74
C PRO A 364 -0.30 -21.59 -17.60
N ALA A 365 -0.48 -20.27 -17.35
CA ALA A 365 -0.05 -19.57 -16.15
C ALA A 365 -1.23 -19.26 -15.24
N LEU A 366 -1.02 -19.43 -13.94
CA LEU A 366 -1.99 -19.08 -12.91
C LEU A 366 -1.53 -17.84 -12.13
N MET A 367 -2.39 -16.85 -12.03
CA MET A 367 -2.07 -15.59 -11.38
C MET A 367 -3.19 -15.14 -10.45
N ALA A 368 -2.83 -14.31 -9.47
CA ALA A 368 -3.80 -13.60 -8.65
C ALA A 368 -3.28 -12.19 -8.26
N PRO A 369 -4.14 -11.23 -7.91
CA PRO A 369 -3.72 -9.89 -7.51
C PRO A 369 -2.91 -9.87 -6.20
N THR A 370 -3.12 -10.83 -5.29
CA THR A 370 -2.48 -10.88 -3.98
C THR A 370 -1.74 -12.20 -3.75
N GLY A 371 -0.65 -12.15 -2.96
CA GLY A 371 0.15 -13.35 -2.65
C GLY A 371 -0.65 -14.45 -1.96
N ARG A 372 -1.61 -14.06 -1.12
CA ARG A 372 -2.48 -15.02 -0.42
C ARG A 372 -3.44 -15.73 -1.37
N ALA A 373 -4.02 -14.99 -2.32
CA ALA A 373 -4.87 -15.58 -3.36
C ALA A 373 -4.05 -16.50 -4.26
N ALA A 374 -2.84 -16.11 -4.66
CA ALA A 374 -1.94 -16.93 -5.46
C ALA A 374 -1.55 -18.23 -4.74
N LYS A 375 -1.14 -18.18 -3.46
CA LYS A 375 -0.86 -19.38 -2.66
C LYS A 375 -2.08 -20.30 -2.55
N ARG A 376 -3.27 -19.75 -2.30
CA ARG A 376 -4.51 -20.53 -2.26
C ARG A 376 -4.82 -21.19 -3.60
N LEU A 377 -4.64 -20.45 -4.69
CA LEU A 377 -4.81 -20.94 -6.05
C LEU A 377 -3.83 -22.10 -6.33
N ALA A 378 -2.56 -21.95 -5.96
CA ALA A 378 -1.55 -22.99 -6.12
C ALA A 378 -1.92 -24.29 -5.37
N ILE A 379 -2.25 -24.18 -4.08
CA ILE A 379 -2.63 -25.35 -3.26
C ILE A 379 -3.88 -26.04 -3.84
N SER A 380 -4.88 -25.29 -4.25
CA SER A 380 -6.17 -25.81 -4.70
C SER A 380 -6.17 -26.34 -6.14
N SER A 381 -5.30 -25.80 -7.00
CA SER A 381 -5.11 -26.26 -8.38
C SER A 381 -4.09 -27.41 -8.49
N GLY A 382 -3.16 -27.52 -7.54
CA GLY A 382 -2.02 -28.42 -7.58
C GLY A 382 -0.94 -27.97 -8.59
N ARG A 383 -0.91 -26.68 -8.93
CA ARG A 383 0.02 -26.03 -9.86
C ARG A 383 0.60 -24.77 -9.25
N ASP A 384 1.77 -24.38 -9.68
CA ASP A 384 2.35 -23.12 -9.28
C ASP A 384 1.45 -21.95 -9.70
N ALA A 385 1.36 -20.96 -8.85
CA ALA A 385 0.62 -19.74 -9.12
C ALA A 385 1.36 -18.56 -8.48
N ASP A 386 1.46 -17.47 -9.20
CA ASP A 386 2.17 -16.28 -8.79
C ASP A 386 1.24 -15.06 -8.62
N THR A 387 1.72 -14.03 -7.94
CA THR A 387 1.04 -12.74 -8.03
C THR A 387 1.27 -12.13 -9.40
N ILE A 388 0.30 -11.37 -9.91
CA ILE A 388 0.48 -10.64 -11.19
C ILE A 388 1.76 -9.80 -11.15
N HIS A 389 2.03 -9.10 -10.05
CA HIS A 389 3.26 -8.32 -9.89
C HIS A 389 4.53 -9.16 -10.03
N LYS A 390 4.56 -10.37 -9.44
CA LYS A 390 5.71 -11.27 -9.54
C LYS A 390 5.84 -11.84 -10.96
N ALA A 391 4.73 -12.28 -11.56
CA ALA A 391 4.72 -12.80 -12.92
C ALA A 391 5.16 -11.75 -13.95
N LEU A 392 4.81 -10.48 -13.72
CA LEU A 392 5.25 -9.35 -14.54
C LEU A 392 6.64 -8.82 -14.15
N GLU A 393 7.34 -9.46 -13.22
CA GLU A 393 8.68 -9.05 -12.75
C GLU A 393 8.71 -7.58 -12.30
N ALA A 394 7.76 -7.22 -11.42
CA ALA A 394 7.63 -5.86 -10.92
C ALA A 394 8.84 -5.44 -10.09
N SER A 395 9.42 -4.31 -10.41
CA SER A 395 10.48 -3.65 -9.66
C SER A 395 10.08 -2.22 -9.28
N VAL A 396 10.62 -1.70 -8.18
CA VAL A 396 10.38 -0.32 -7.77
C VAL A 396 11.65 0.48 -8.07
N ARG A 397 11.55 1.46 -8.97
CA ARG A 397 12.66 2.36 -9.26
C ARG A 397 12.89 3.35 -8.10
N GLU A 398 14.03 4.01 -8.09
CA GLU A 398 14.40 5.04 -7.10
C GLU A 398 13.34 6.16 -6.97
N THR A 399 12.60 6.42 -8.03
CA THR A 399 11.46 7.36 -8.07
C THR A 399 10.21 6.88 -7.33
N GLY A 400 10.22 5.65 -6.78
CA GLY A 400 9.05 5.03 -6.13
C GLY A 400 7.98 4.52 -7.10
N ARG A 401 8.18 4.62 -8.41
CA ARG A 401 7.25 4.08 -9.42
C ARG A 401 7.52 2.59 -9.66
N THR A 402 6.44 1.81 -9.71
CA THR A 402 6.51 0.40 -10.12
C THR A 402 6.78 0.34 -11.62
N TYR A 403 7.77 -0.46 -11.99
CA TYR A 403 8.10 -0.80 -13.37
C TYR A 403 7.93 -2.32 -13.56
N PHE A 404 7.46 -2.74 -14.72
CA PHE A 404 7.25 -4.14 -15.06
C PHE A 404 8.19 -4.53 -16.20
N GLU A 405 9.04 -5.54 -15.96
CA GLU A 405 10.01 -6.06 -16.96
C GLU A 405 9.28 -6.86 -18.06
N ARG A 406 8.17 -7.53 -17.70
CA ARG A 406 7.29 -8.19 -18.66
C ARG A 406 6.32 -7.16 -19.23
N ASN A 407 6.42 -6.95 -20.53
CA ASN A 407 5.66 -5.95 -21.29
C ASN A 407 5.66 -6.35 -22.78
N GLU A 408 5.22 -5.47 -23.66
CA GLU A 408 5.14 -5.71 -25.10
C GLU A 408 6.49 -6.10 -25.76
N ALA A 409 7.59 -5.52 -25.28
CA ALA A 409 8.94 -5.85 -25.77
C ALA A 409 9.51 -7.14 -25.19
N ASN A 410 8.97 -7.59 -24.04
CA ASN A 410 9.38 -8.80 -23.34
C ASN A 410 8.14 -9.52 -22.78
N PRO A 411 7.27 -10.12 -23.63
CA PRO A 411 6.01 -10.70 -23.18
C PRO A 411 6.19 -11.97 -22.36
N LEU A 412 5.10 -12.39 -21.73
CA LEU A 412 4.98 -13.68 -21.07
C LEU A 412 5.08 -14.81 -22.12
N GLU A 413 5.67 -15.93 -21.72
CA GLU A 413 5.88 -17.07 -22.63
C GLU A 413 4.65 -17.98 -22.74
N GLU A 414 3.76 -17.93 -21.74
CA GLU A 414 2.59 -18.77 -21.61
C GLU A 414 1.50 -18.41 -22.62
N ASP A 415 0.73 -19.43 -23.03
CA ASP A 415 -0.33 -19.31 -24.04
C ASP A 415 -1.70 -18.96 -23.46
N LEU A 416 -1.91 -19.34 -22.20
CA LEU A 416 -3.16 -19.14 -21.48
C LEU A 416 -2.91 -18.58 -20.09
N ILE A 417 -3.35 -17.37 -19.86
CA ILE A 417 -3.25 -16.73 -18.56
C ILE A 417 -4.60 -16.80 -17.86
N ILE A 418 -4.62 -17.37 -16.64
CA ILE A 418 -5.80 -17.46 -15.79
C ILE A 418 -5.57 -16.61 -14.55
N VAL A 419 -6.40 -15.59 -14.34
CA VAL A 419 -6.34 -14.69 -13.19
C VAL A 419 -7.51 -14.97 -12.27
N ASP A 420 -7.24 -15.48 -11.05
CA ASP A 420 -8.26 -15.63 -10.01
C ASP A 420 -8.34 -14.33 -9.16
N GLU A 421 -9.45 -14.14 -8.46
CA GLU A 421 -9.80 -12.91 -7.71
C GLU A 421 -9.69 -11.63 -8.58
N ALA A 422 -10.06 -11.72 -9.86
CA ALA A 422 -9.97 -10.63 -10.84
C ALA A 422 -10.84 -9.40 -10.49
N SER A 423 -11.79 -9.52 -9.56
CA SER A 423 -12.54 -8.38 -9.00
C SER A 423 -11.67 -7.36 -8.25
N MET A 424 -10.42 -7.72 -7.92
CA MET A 424 -9.45 -6.82 -7.28
C MET A 424 -8.54 -6.09 -8.27
N LEU A 425 -8.65 -6.35 -9.59
CA LEU A 425 -7.84 -5.68 -10.61
C LEU A 425 -8.33 -4.26 -10.82
N ASP A 426 -7.45 -3.29 -10.63
CA ASP A 426 -7.64 -1.91 -11.10
C ASP A 426 -7.22 -1.76 -12.57
N ILE A 427 -7.53 -0.62 -13.19
CA ILE A 427 -7.25 -0.40 -14.61
C ILE A 427 -5.75 -0.39 -14.92
N SER A 428 -4.91 0.08 -14.02
CA SER A 428 -3.46 0.15 -14.21
C SER A 428 -2.83 -1.24 -14.23
N LEU A 429 -3.17 -2.09 -13.25
CA LEU A 429 -2.65 -3.47 -13.21
C LEU A 429 -3.20 -4.31 -14.36
N PHE A 430 -4.46 -4.09 -14.73
CA PHE A 430 -5.08 -4.73 -15.90
C PHE A 430 -4.36 -4.34 -17.20
N TYR A 431 -4.05 -3.05 -17.38
CA TYR A 431 -3.27 -2.55 -18.52
C TYR A 431 -1.90 -3.23 -18.63
N HIS A 432 -1.13 -3.25 -17.54
CA HIS A 432 0.20 -3.88 -17.57
C HIS A 432 0.13 -5.38 -17.84
N LEU A 433 -0.90 -6.06 -17.32
CA LEU A 433 -1.14 -7.47 -17.63
C LEU A 433 -1.40 -7.66 -19.14
N LEU A 434 -2.26 -6.82 -19.73
CA LEU A 434 -2.56 -6.90 -21.17
C LEU A 434 -1.33 -6.61 -22.04
N CYS A 435 -0.48 -5.65 -21.65
CA CYS A 435 0.77 -5.35 -22.34
C CYS A 435 1.77 -6.50 -22.31
N ALA A 436 1.70 -7.34 -21.30
CA ALA A 436 2.61 -8.48 -21.17
C ALA A 436 2.13 -9.75 -21.89
N LEU A 437 0.92 -9.76 -22.48
CA LEU A 437 0.44 -10.90 -23.24
C LEU A 437 1.12 -10.95 -24.60
N LYS A 438 1.65 -12.14 -24.99
CA LYS A 438 2.13 -12.34 -26.36
C LYS A 438 0.99 -12.45 -27.36
N ASP A 439 1.27 -12.22 -28.62
CA ASP A 439 0.30 -12.42 -29.69
C ASP A 439 -0.26 -13.85 -29.69
N GLY A 440 -1.59 -13.97 -29.77
CA GLY A 440 -2.28 -15.24 -29.72
C GLY A 440 -2.48 -15.85 -28.33
N ALA A 441 -1.95 -15.23 -27.28
CA ALA A 441 -2.24 -15.62 -25.90
C ALA A 441 -3.72 -15.40 -25.55
N ARG A 442 -4.18 -16.07 -24.50
CA ARG A 442 -5.56 -15.97 -24.02
C ARG A 442 -5.61 -15.57 -22.58
N LEU A 443 -6.69 -14.86 -22.24
CA LEU A 443 -6.92 -14.35 -20.89
C LEU A 443 -8.26 -14.82 -20.32
N ILE A 444 -8.22 -15.50 -19.20
CA ILE A 444 -9.40 -15.88 -18.43
C ILE A 444 -9.39 -15.14 -17.10
N LEU A 445 -10.39 -14.31 -16.89
CA LEU A 445 -10.61 -13.58 -15.65
C LEU A 445 -11.64 -14.33 -14.80
N VAL A 446 -11.25 -14.73 -13.60
CA VAL A 446 -12.12 -15.43 -12.64
C VAL A 446 -12.32 -14.51 -11.42
N GLY A 447 -13.57 -14.19 -11.09
CA GLY A 447 -13.84 -13.28 -9.99
C GLY A 447 -15.28 -13.26 -9.54
N ASP A 448 -15.55 -12.42 -8.56
CA ASP A 448 -16.91 -12.21 -8.00
C ASP A 448 -17.16 -10.69 -7.91
N ILE A 449 -18.00 -10.17 -8.79
CA ILE A 449 -18.29 -8.73 -8.89
C ILE A 449 -19.12 -8.18 -7.71
N ASP A 450 -19.72 -9.06 -6.92
CA ASP A 450 -20.49 -8.66 -5.73
C ASP A 450 -19.57 -8.40 -4.52
N GLN A 451 -18.28 -8.79 -4.61
CA GLN A 451 -17.26 -8.49 -3.61
C GLN A 451 -16.82 -7.02 -3.69
N LEU A 452 -15.91 -6.64 -2.78
CA LEU A 452 -15.31 -5.31 -2.77
C LEU A 452 -14.62 -5.01 -4.11
N PRO A 453 -14.79 -3.80 -4.65
CA PRO A 453 -14.09 -3.36 -5.85
C PRO A 453 -12.58 -3.20 -5.60
N PRO A 454 -11.78 -3.01 -6.66
CA PRO A 454 -10.35 -2.72 -6.54
C PRO A 454 -10.08 -1.53 -5.61
N VAL A 455 -8.95 -1.53 -4.93
CA VAL A 455 -8.50 -0.37 -4.15
C VAL A 455 -8.07 0.76 -5.07
N GLY A 456 -7.44 0.43 -6.21
CA GLY A 456 -7.05 1.39 -7.25
C GLY A 456 -8.21 1.87 -8.13
N ALA A 457 -7.88 2.63 -9.15
CA ALA A 457 -8.85 3.26 -10.05
C ALA A 457 -9.47 2.29 -11.05
N GLY A 458 -10.76 2.49 -11.34
CA GLY A 458 -11.51 1.70 -12.32
C GLY A 458 -12.04 0.36 -11.78
N GLU A 459 -12.85 -0.30 -12.57
CA GLU A 459 -13.47 -1.62 -12.30
C GLU A 459 -13.51 -2.46 -13.60
N PRO A 460 -12.34 -2.83 -14.19
CA PRO A 460 -12.26 -3.44 -15.52
C PRO A 460 -13.13 -4.70 -15.66
N LEU A 461 -13.15 -5.56 -14.64
CA LEU A 461 -13.97 -6.79 -14.69
C LEU A 461 -15.46 -6.48 -14.85
N LYS A 462 -15.96 -5.48 -14.12
CA LYS A 462 -17.36 -5.06 -14.18
C LYS A 462 -17.69 -4.41 -15.54
N ASP A 463 -16.79 -3.59 -16.06
CA ASP A 463 -16.96 -2.92 -17.34
C ASP A 463 -16.98 -3.92 -18.50
N LEU A 464 -16.05 -4.90 -18.50
CA LEU A 464 -16.04 -6.02 -19.47
C LEU A 464 -17.33 -6.85 -19.42
N MET A 465 -17.85 -7.11 -18.23
CA MET A 465 -19.11 -7.81 -18.08
C MET A 465 -20.32 -6.99 -18.55
N SER A 466 -20.26 -5.67 -18.40
CA SER A 466 -21.29 -4.73 -18.86
C SER A 466 -21.24 -4.55 -20.37
N TRP A 467 -20.06 -4.60 -20.96
CA TRP A 467 -19.86 -4.52 -22.42
C TRP A 467 -20.58 -5.65 -23.17
N GLY A 468 -20.61 -6.85 -22.59
CA GLY A 468 -21.44 -7.95 -23.09
C GLY A 468 -20.89 -8.72 -24.29
N TYR A 469 -19.78 -8.32 -24.90
CA TYR A 469 -19.15 -9.04 -26.03
C TYR A 469 -18.17 -10.11 -25.55
N VAL A 470 -17.56 -9.94 -24.37
CA VAL A 470 -16.73 -10.98 -23.77
C VAL A 470 -17.60 -12.14 -23.31
N PRO A 471 -17.29 -13.39 -23.66
CA PRO A 471 -18.01 -14.57 -23.16
C PRO A 471 -18.00 -14.62 -21.63
N ILE A 472 -19.19 -14.63 -21.02
CA ILE A 472 -19.37 -14.69 -19.57
C ILE A 472 -19.96 -16.03 -19.20
N VAL A 473 -19.34 -16.68 -18.22
CA VAL A 473 -19.91 -17.87 -17.57
C VAL A 473 -20.23 -17.54 -16.13
N ARG A 474 -21.52 -17.65 -15.79
CA ARG A 474 -22.05 -17.40 -14.44
C ARG A 474 -22.29 -18.74 -13.73
N LEU A 475 -21.44 -19.06 -12.75
CA LEU A 475 -21.59 -20.25 -11.92
C LEU A 475 -22.66 -19.97 -10.85
N LYS A 476 -23.79 -20.64 -10.97
CA LYS A 476 -24.95 -20.46 -10.08
C LYS A 476 -25.05 -21.54 -9.01
N ARG A 477 -24.63 -22.78 -9.34
CA ARG A 477 -24.72 -23.92 -8.43
C ARG A 477 -23.60 -23.88 -7.40
N ILE A 478 -23.98 -24.04 -6.15
CA ILE A 478 -23.05 -24.06 -5.01
C ILE A 478 -22.80 -25.53 -4.64
N PHE A 479 -21.51 -25.89 -4.52
CA PHE A 479 -21.08 -27.28 -4.26
C PHE A 479 -20.45 -27.45 -2.88
N ARG A 480 -20.17 -26.34 -2.19
CA ARG A 480 -19.34 -26.32 -0.98
C ARG A 480 -20.08 -26.60 0.31
N GLN A 481 -21.37 -26.32 0.33
CA GLN A 481 -22.24 -26.45 1.49
C GLN A 481 -23.51 -27.20 1.06
N GLU A 482 -24.15 -27.92 1.98
CA GLU A 482 -25.44 -28.55 1.72
C GLU A 482 -26.47 -27.49 1.28
N GLU A 483 -27.42 -27.88 0.45
CA GLU A 483 -28.57 -27.03 0.11
C GLU A 483 -29.24 -26.60 1.42
N GLY A 484 -29.25 -25.26 1.70
CA GLY A 484 -29.82 -24.72 2.96
C GLY A 484 -28.80 -24.09 3.91
N SER A 485 -27.50 -23.90 3.49
CA SER A 485 -26.54 -23.19 4.33
C SER A 485 -26.92 -21.72 4.55
N GLY A 486 -27.01 -21.33 5.82
CA GLY A 486 -27.39 -19.98 6.24
C GLY A 486 -26.47 -18.88 5.70
N ILE A 487 -25.18 -19.17 5.50
CA ILE A 487 -24.22 -18.22 4.90
C ILE A 487 -24.58 -17.97 3.44
N VAL A 488 -24.90 -19.01 2.69
CA VAL A 488 -25.22 -18.91 1.26
C VAL A 488 -26.53 -18.17 1.03
N GLU A 489 -27.55 -18.50 1.81
CA GLU A 489 -28.84 -17.83 1.74
C GLU A 489 -28.71 -16.34 2.05
N ASN A 490 -27.98 -15.99 3.12
CA ASN A 490 -27.77 -14.62 3.50
C ASN A 490 -26.89 -13.88 2.48
N ALA A 491 -25.88 -14.50 1.89
CA ALA A 491 -25.12 -13.90 0.79
C ALA A 491 -26.03 -13.58 -0.41
N ALA A 492 -27.01 -14.44 -0.73
CA ALA A 492 -27.98 -14.17 -1.79
C ALA A 492 -28.95 -13.03 -1.42
N LEU A 493 -29.43 -12.96 -0.16
CA LEU A 493 -30.25 -11.85 0.34
C LEU A 493 -29.49 -10.52 0.29
N ILE A 494 -28.23 -10.49 0.75
CA ILE A 494 -27.37 -9.29 0.71
C ILE A 494 -27.23 -8.78 -0.72
N ARG A 495 -26.99 -9.65 -1.69
CA ARG A 495 -26.88 -9.26 -3.12
C ARG A 495 -28.12 -8.57 -3.64
N LYS A 496 -29.30 -8.99 -3.19
CA LYS A 496 -30.59 -8.36 -3.54
C LYS A 496 -30.89 -7.10 -2.75
N GLY A 497 -30.11 -6.82 -1.68
CA GLY A 497 -30.37 -5.72 -0.73
C GLY A 497 -31.47 -6.05 0.27
N GLU A 498 -31.76 -7.33 0.46
CA GLU A 498 -32.77 -7.85 1.39
C GLU A 498 -32.14 -8.10 2.77
N MET A 499 -32.95 -8.03 3.83
CA MET A 499 -32.50 -8.22 5.21
C MET A 499 -32.00 -9.64 5.44
N CYS A 500 -30.86 -9.73 6.12
CA CYS A 500 -30.29 -11.00 6.57
C CYS A 500 -31.22 -11.66 7.61
N VAL A 501 -31.28 -12.99 7.59
CA VAL A 501 -32.11 -13.82 8.48
C VAL A 501 -31.17 -14.82 9.18
N PRO A 502 -31.21 -14.90 10.53
CA PRO A 502 -30.49 -15.95 11.25
C PRO A 502 -31.05 -17.34 10.83
N ASP A 503 -30.16 -18.32 10.73
CA ASP A 503 -30.59 -19.70 10.44
C ASP A 503 -30.78 -20.53 11.72
N GLU A 504 -31.56 -21.59 11.62
CA GLU A 504 -31.85 -22.51 12.73
C GLU A 504 -30.63 -23.39 13.09
N ALA A 505 -29.73 -23.65 12.15
CA ALA A 505 -28.52 -24.45 12.35
C ALA A 505 -27.43 -23.66 13.07
N GLY A 506 -27.55 -22.31 13.13
CA GLY A 506 -26.59 -21.41 13.77
C GLY A 506 -25.35 -21.12 12.96
N GLU A 507 -25.33 -21.44 11.64
CA GLU A 507 -24.25 -21.10 10.72
C GLU A 507 -24.20 -19.59 10.46
N PHE A 508 -25.37 -18.92 10.49
CA PHE A 508 -25.46 -17.46 10.37
C PHE A 508 -26.23 -16.88 11.55
N ARG A 509 -25.48 -16.23 12.45
CA ARG A 509 -26.02 -15.60 13.66
C ARG A 509 -25.97 -14.08 13.54
N ILE A 510 -27.02 -13.40 13.97
CA ILE A 510 -27.05 -11.94 14.10
C ILE A 510 -27.16 -11.61 15.58
N VAL A 511 -26.22 -10.81 16.09
CA VAL A 511 -26.20 -10.33 17.46
C VAL A 511 -26.31 -8.81 17.43
N TYR A 512 -27.38 -8.28 17.98
CA TYR A 512 -27.60 -6.84 18.04
C TYR A 512 -26.94 -6.24 19.27
N ALA A 513 -26.15 -5.20 19.08
CA ALA A 513 -25.50 -4.44 20.13
C ALA A 513 -26.09 -3.04 20.25
N ALA A 514 -26.26 -2.55 21.46
CA ALA A 514 -26.84 -1.24 21.73
C ALA A 514 -25.95 -0.09 21.25
N ASP A 515 -24.66 -0.13 21.56
CA ASP A 515 -23.65 0.84 21.19
C ASP A 515 -22.33 0.15 20.85
N ASP A 516 -21.28 0.91 20.60
CA ASP A 516 -19.97 0.40 20.21
C ASP A 516 -19.24 -0.32 21.36
N GLU A 517 -19.44 0.14 22.60
CA GLU A 517 -18.89 -0.52 23.82
C GLU A 517 -19.57 -1.87 24.07
N ASP A 518 -20.87 -1.95 23.85
CA ASP A 518 -21.63 -3.19 23.93
C ASP A 518 -21.20 -4.19 22.84
N ALA A 519 -21.02 -3.70 21.60
CA ALA A 519 -20.50 -4.51 20.50
C ALA A 519 -19.10 -5.05 20.81
N TYR A 520 -18.23 -4.21 21.35
CA TYR A 520 -16.90 -4.62 21.77
C TYR A 520 -16.95 -5.72 22.84
N ARG A 521 -17.79 -5.57 23.90
CA ARG A 521 -17.95 -6.60 24.93
C ARG A 521 -18.46 -7.92 24.34
N ILE A 522 -19.48 -7.85 23.49
CA ILE A 522 -20.02 -9.04 22.80
C ILE A 522 -18.92 -9.77 22.01
N VAL A 523 -18.08 -9.03 21.26
CA VAL A 523 -17.00 -9.65 20.50
C VAL A 523 -15.97 -10.31 21.41
N MET A 524 -15.58 -9.65 22.52
CA MET A 524 -14.66 -10.23 23.48
C MET A 524 -15.21 -11.49 24.14
N ASP A 525 -16.51 -11.51 24.47
CA ASP A 525 -17.18 -12.68 25.06
C ASP A 525 -17.28 -13.83 24.04
N LEU A 526 -17.62 -13.54 22.79
CA LEU A 526 -17.62 -14.52 21.70
C LEU A 526 -16.23 -15.12 21.47
N CYS A 527 -15.18 -14.30 21.51
CA CYS A 527 -13.81 -14.79 21.37
C CYS A 527 -13.38 -15.70 22.55
N ARG A 528 -13.87 -15.44 23.78
CA ARG A 528 -13.69 -16.33 24.92
C ARG A 528 -14.47 -17.63 24.78
N GLU A 529 -15.76 -17.55 24.41
CA GLU A 529 -16.64 -18.70 24.19
C GLU A 529 -16.05 -19.64 23.12
N LEU A 530 -15.56 -19.08 22.02
CA LEU A 530 -14.95 -19.82 20.92
C LEU A 530 -13.48 -20.19 21.15
N ASN A 531 -12.94 -19.90 22.33
CA ASN A 531 -11.57 -20.22 22.72
C ASN A 531 -10.52 -19.75 21.70
N TYR A 532 -10.58 -18.45 21.33
CA TYR A 532 -9.73 -17.88 20.28
C TYR A 532 -8.21 -17.93 20.60
N GLY A 533 -7.83 -18.06 21.86
CA GLY A 533 -6.44 -18.24 22.29
C GLY A 533 -5.82 -19.60 21.98
N ASN A 534 -6.65 -20.61 21.69
CA ASN A 534 -6.19 -21.97 21.38
C ASN A 534 -5.45 -21.97 20.01
N GLU A 535 -4.37 -22.74 19.91
CA GLU A 535 -3.52 -22.88 18.72
C GLU A 535 -4.34 -23.31 17.48
N GLU A 536 -5.27 -24.23 17.61
CA GLU A 536 -6.12 -24.72 16.52
C GLU A 536 -7.11 -23.64 16.07
N ASN A 537 -7.83 -23.02 17.02
CA ASN A 537 -8.87 -22.04 16.73
C ASN A 537 -8.33 -20.72 16.21
N LYS A 538 -7.11 -20.36 16.61
CA LYS A 538 -6.46 -19.08 16.25
C LYS A 538 -6.39 -18.85 14.76
N MET A 539 -6.13 -19.88 13.97
CA MET A 539 -6.03 -19.76 12.51
C MET A 539 -7.40 -19.97 11.82
N LEU A 540 -8.34 -20.63 12.47
CA LEU A 540 -9.67 -20.95 11.92
C LEU A 540 -10.71 -19.85 12.18
N LEU A 541 -10.53 -19.07 13.25
CA LEU A 541 -11.40 -17.95 13.62
C LEU A 541 -10.78 -16.62 13.17
N GLN A 542 -11.63 -15.70 12.68
CA GLN A 542 -11.20 -14.34 12.34
C GLN A 542 -12.23 -13.29 12.77
N VAL A 543 -11.76 -12.26 13.47
CA VAL A 543 -12.56 -11.07 13.72
C VAL A 543 -12.37 -10.09 12.56
N LEU A 544 -13.45 -9.60 11.99
CA LEU A 544 -13.46 -8.62 10.91
C LEU A 544 -14.08 -7.30 11.38
N SER A 545 -13.42 -6.19 11.07
CA SER A 545 -13.95 -4.85 11.27
C SER A 545 -13.70 -4.00 10.03
N PRO A 546 -14.58 -3.07 9.64
CA PRO A 546 -14.36 -2.20 8.50
C PRO A 546 -13.21 -1.20 8.65
N MET A 547 -12.87 -0.79 9.89
CA MET A 547 -11.99 0.34 10.18
C MET A 547 -10.85 -0.02 11.14
N TYR A 548 -9.75 0.73 11.04
CA TYR A 548 -8.61 0.57 11.96
C TYR A 548 -8.85 1.21 13.33
N ARG A 549 -9.44 2.41 13.36
CA ARG A 549 -9.61 3.24 14.57
C ARG A 549 -11.00 3.11 15.17
N GLY A 550 -11.13 3.49 16.45
CA GLY A 550 -12.38 3.45 17.22
C GLY A 550 -12.48 2.23 18.12
N VAL A 551 -13.52 2.19 18.96
CA VAL A 551 -13.75 1.11 19.95
C VAL A 551 -13.83 -0.26 19.26
N CYS A 552 -14.57 -0.36 18.18
CA CYS A 552 -14.68 -1.56 17.34
C CYS A 552 -13.66 -1.58 16.19
N GLY A 553 -12.58 -0.77 16.27
CA GLY A 553 -11.52 -0.72 15.27
C GLY A 553 -10.50 -1.85 15.43
N VAL A 554 -9.86 -2.22 14.33
CA VAL A 554 -8.87 -3.32 14.27
C VAL A 554 -7.72 -3.13 15.28
N ASP A 555 -7.22 -1.89 15.43
CA ASP A 555 -6.08 -1.63 16.32
C ASP A 555 -6.46 -1.92 17.78
N HIS A 556 -7.59 -1.37 18.26
CA HIS A 556 -8.07 -1.57 19.62
C HIS A 556 -8.47 -3.03 19.89
N LEU A 557 -9.15 -3.68 18.93
CA LEU A 557 -9.51 -5.11 19.06
C LEU A 557 -8.26 -6.00 19.15
N ASN A 558 -7.24 -5.74 18.38
CA ASN A 558 -6.00 -6.51 18.42
C ASN A 558 -5.28 -6.40 19.76
N GLU A 559 -5.16 -5.18 20.31
CA GLU A 559 -4.55 -4.97 21.62
C GLU A 559 -5.35 -5.68 22.72
N SER A 560 -6.68 -5.56 22.70
CA SER A 560 -7.57 -6.17 23.68
C SER A 560 -7.59 -7.71 23.60
N LEU A 561 -7.57 -8.27 22.38
CA LEU A 561 -7.52 -9.71 22.17
C LEU A 561 -6.17 -10.29 22.58
N GLN A 562 -5.06 -9.59 22.31
CA GLN A 562 -3.74 -9.96 22.78
C GLN A 562 -3.70 -10.00 24.32
N GLU A 563 -4.18 -8.95 25.00
CA GLU A 563 -4.25 -8.89 26.47
C GLU A 563 -5.16 -9.99 27.04
N MET A 564 -6.30 -10.26 26.39
CA MET A 564 -7.22 -11.33 26.80
C MET A 564 -6.57 -12.72 26.71
N ILE A 565 -5.82 -12.99 25.65
CA ILE A 565 -5.21 -14.29 25.37
C ILE A 565 -4.03 -14.55 26.30
N HIS A 566 -3.19 -13.54 26.54
CA HIS A 566 -1.97 -13.70 27.36
C HIS A 566 -2.15 -13.33 28.82
N GLY A 567 -3.28 -12.70 29.18
CA GLY A 567 -3.58 -12.28 30.56
C GLY A 567 -2.79 -11.08 31.06
N GLU A 568 -1.91 -10.51 30.23
CA GLU A 568 -1.06 -9.36 30.56
C GLU A 568 -0.74 -8.52 29.33
N LYS A 569 -0.27 -7.29 29.57
CA LYS A 569 0.23 -6.42 28.49
C LYS A 569 1.67 -6.79 28.15
N VAL A 570 2.02 -6.61 26.87
CA VAL A 570 3.37 -6.88 26.39
C VAL A 570 4.40 -6.10 27.21
N PRO A 571 5.45 -6.75 27.74
CA PRO A 571 6.51 -6.10 28.50
C PRO A 571 7.19 -4.97 27.70
N GLY A 572 7.66 -3.94 28.39
CA GLY A 572 8.30 -2.78 27.76
C GLY A 572 9.45 -3.20 26.82
N GLY A 573 9.44 -2.63 25.60
CA GLY A 573 10.43 -2.90 24.55
C GLY A 573 10.11 -4.07 23.61
N MET A 574 9.10 -4.88 23.92
CA MET A 574 8.55 -5.90 23.02
C MET A 574 7.23 -5.43 22.41
N LYS A 575 6.85 -5.98 21.28
CA LYS A 575 5.58 -5.70 20.58
C LYS A 575 4.69 -6.95 20.52
N PHE A 576 5.28 -8.12 20.58
CA PHE A 576 4.61 -9.38 20.39
C PHE A 576 4.98 -10.39 21.50
N PHE A 577 4.02 -11.25 21.84
CA PHE A 577 4.25 -12.46 22.62
C PHE A 577 4.50 -13.67 21.72
N PRO A 578 5.22 -14.69 22.18
CA PRO A 578 5.16 -16.02 21.58
C PRO A 578 3.71 -16.50 21.53
N GLY A 579 3.29 -17.04 20.39
CA GLY A 579 1.91 -17.45 20.14
C GLY A 579 1.03 -16.37 19.52
N ASP A 580 1.46 -15.12 19.39
CA ASP A 580 0.66 -14.08 18.71
C ASP A 580 0.41 -14.40 17.25
N LYS A 581 -0.83 -14.15 16.81
CA LYS A 581 -1.22 -14.16 15.40
C LYS A 581 -0.83 -12.83 14.78
N VAL A 582 0.03 -12.87 13.76
CA VAL A 582 0.58 -11.68 13.10
C VAL A 582 0.38 -11.73 11.59
N MET A 583 0.36 -10.56 10.97
CA MET A 583 0.25 -10.38 9.52
C MET A 583 1.41 -9.52 9.01
N GLN A 584 1.98 -9.93 7.88
CA GLN A 584 2.91 -9.12 7.10
C GLN A 584 2.16 -7.96 6.44
N THR A 585 2.74 -6.76 6.47
CA THR A 585 2.10 -5.55 5.93
C THR A 585 2.69 -5.04 4.62
N ARG A 586 3.83 -5.60 4.20
CA ARG A 586 4.53 -5.29 2.95
C ARG A 586 4.97 -6.56 2.24
N ASN A 587 5.19 -6.48 0.93
CA ASN A 587 5.82 -7.60 0.21
C ASN A 587 7.32 -7.65 0.54
N ASP A 588 7.81 -8.84 0.84
CA ASP A 588 9.23 -9.15 0.96
C ASP A 588 9.52 -10.31 0.00
N TYR A 589 10.01 -9.94 -1.18
CA TYR A 589 10.26 -10.91 -2.26
C TYR A 589 11.47 -11.82 -1.95
N GLU A 590 12.46 -11.33 -1.19
CA GLU A 590 13.64 -12.11 -0.80
C GLU A 590 13.25 -13.22 0.18
N LYS A 591 12.43 -12.89 1.17
CA LYS A 591 11.89 -13.86 2.13
C LYS A 591 10.71 -14.64 1.54
N GLY A 592 10.15 -14.23 0.38
CA GLY A 592 8.97 -14.78 -0.25
C GLY A 592 7.72 -14.69 0.64
N ILE A 593 7.59 -13.62 1.42
CA ILE A 593 6.43 -13.31 2.26
C ILE A 593 5.74 -12.08 1.69
N TYR A 594 4.43 -12.15 1.59
CA TYR A 594 3.65 -11.11 0.94
C TYR A 594 2.75 -10.36 1.91
N ASN A 595 2.38 -9.14 1.52
CA ASN A 595 1.39 -8.35 2.24
C ASN A 595 0.09 -9.14 2.42
N GLY A 596 -0.33 -9.31 3.68
CA GLY A 596 -1.50 -10.10 4.06
C GLY A 596 -1.18 -11.52 4.51
N ASP A 597 0.04 -12.04 4.33
CA ASP A 597 0.43 -13.36 4.87
C ASP A 597 0.32 -13.36 6.39
N VAL A 598 -0.30 -14.40 6.93
CA VAL A 598 -0.52 -14.57 8.38
C VAL A 598 0.34 -15.69 8.91
N GLY A 599 0.98 -15.44 10.03
CA GLY A 599 1.78 -16.40 10.75
C GLY A 599 1.59 -16.31 12.26
N THR A 600 2.26 -17.20 12.98
CA THR A 600 2.28 -17.21 14.45
C THR A 600 3.69 -16.86 14.92
N VAL A 601 3.79 -15.98 15.90
CA VAL A 601 5.08 -15.66 16.53
C VAL A 601 5.54 -16.88 17.32
N TRP A 602 6.67 -17.45 16.92
CA TRP A 602 7.29 -18.57 17.60
C TRP A 602 8.03 -18.12 18.87
N THR A 603 8.84 -17.06 18.74
CA THR A 603 9.54 -16.42 19.85
C THR A 603 9.80 -14.94 19.50
N ALA A 604 9.92 -14.12 20.51
CA ALA A 604 10.19 -12.70 20.35
C ALA A 604 11.18 -12.22 21.41
N THR A 605 12.07 -11.33 20.99
CA THR A 605 12.97 -10.55 21.84
C THR A 605 12.82 -9.06 21.50
N PRO A 606 13.38 -8.12 22.27
CA PRO A 606 13.37 -6.72 21.91
C PRO A 606 14.02 -6.41 20.55
N GLN A 607 14.91 -7.27 20.03
CA GLN A 607 15.66 -7.07 18.78
C GLN A 607 15.13 -7.91 17.62
N LYS A 608 14.56 -9.11 17.90
CA LYS A 608 14.19 -10.08 16.86
C LYS A 608 12.81 -10.68 17.14
N VAL A 609 12.07 -10.93 16.06
CA VAL A 609 10.79 -11.65 16.09
C VAL A 609 10.87 -12.81 15.10
N PHE A 610 10.57 -14.02 15.57
CA PHE A 610 10.56 -15.23 14.76
C PHE A 610 9.11 -15.60 14.49
N VAL A 611 8.73 -15.66 13.22
CA VAL A 611 7.36 -15.96 12.79
C VAL A 611 7.35 -17.25 11.99
N ARG A 612 6.43 -18.15 12.36
CA ARG A 612 6.15 -19.38 11.62
C ARG A 612 4.95 -19.12 10.72
N TYR A 613 5.18 -19.22 9.42
CA TYR A 613 4.17 -19.28 8.38
C TYR A 613 3.84 -20.73 8.05
N PHE A 614 2.86 -20.96 7.17
CA PHE A 614 2.42 -22.32 6.81
C PHE A 614 3.57 -23.20 6.27
N ASP A 615 4.44 -22.63 5.46
CA ASP A 615 5.49 -23.32 4.68
C ASP A 615 6.93 -23.04 5.16
N LYS A 616 7.12 -22.05 6.05
CA LYS A 616 8.46 -21.61 6.48
C LYS A 616 8.48 -20.81 7.78
N GLU A 617 9.70 -20.68 8.31
CA GLU A 617 10.00 -19.79 9.43
C GLU A 617 10.81 -18.60 8.94
N VAL A 618 10.46 -17.40 9.43
CA VAL A 618 11.09 -16.15 9.04
C VAL A 618 11.48 -15.34 10.28
N VAL A 619 12.67 -14.75 10.21
CA VAL A 619 13.22 -13.89 11.26
C VAL A 619 13.10 -12.43 10.82
N TYR A 620 12.61 -11.59 11.72
CA TYR A 620 12.49 -10.14 11.55
C TYR A 620 13.41 -9.43 12.52
N GLU A 621 14.33 -8.63 11.99
CA GLU A 621 15.32 -7.90 12.77
C GLU A 621 15.22 -6.39 12.49
N GLY A 622 15.68 -5.58 13.46
CA GLY A 622 15.74 -4.14 13.26
C GLY A 622 14.39 -3.54 12.84
N GLU A 623 14.37 -2.89 11.71
CA GLU A 623 13.20 -2.19 11.16
C GLU A 623 12.15 -3.13 10.55
N GLU A 624 12.54 -4.29 10.06
CA GLU A 624 11.62 -5.28 9.48
C GLU A 624 10.49 -5.68 10.43
N ARG A 625 10.74 -5.62 11.76
CA ARG A 625 9.71 -5.90 12.78
C ARG A 625 8.50 -4.97 12.71
N PHE A 626 8.62 -3.80 12.08
CA PHE A 626 7.51 -2.88 11.88
C PHE A 626 6.60 -3.28 10.73
N ASP A 627 7.06 -4.21 9.88
CA ASP A 627 6.24 -4.78 8.83
C ASP A 627 5.27 -5.86 9.35
N LEU A 628 5.38 -6.20 10.63
CA LEU A 628 4.45 -7.09 11.32
C LEU A 628 3.40 -6.31 12.11
N ARG A 629 2.15 -6.74 12.02
CA ARG A 629 1.04 -6.30 12.86
C ARG A 629 0.31 -7.49 13.46
N LEU A 630 -0.33 -7.28 14.62
CA LEU A 630 -1.26 -8.27 15.16
C LEU A 630 -2.40 -8.50 14.17
N ALA A 631 -2.90 -9.73 14.09
CA ALA A 631 -3.88 -10.17 13.11
C ALA A 631 -5.05 -10.98 13.72
N TYR A 632 -5.31 -10.82 15.02
CA TYR A 632 -6.53 -11.37 15.62
C TYR A 632 -7.78 -10.74 15.04
N ALA A 633 -7.76 -9.42 14.83
CA ALA A 633 -8.72 -8.68 14.04
C ALA A 633 -8.05 -8.10 12.80
N VAL A 634 -8.74 -8.14 11.65
CA VAL A 634 -8.27 -7.53 10.39
C VAL A 634 -9.40 -6.78 9.70
N THR A 635 -9.06 -5.89 8.75
CA THR A 635 -10.10 -5.24 7.95
C THR A 635 -10.69 -6.21 6.93
N VAL A 636 -11.94 -5.96 6.52
CA VAL A 636 -12.58 -6.75 5.45
C VAL A 636 -11.74 -6.73 4.17
N HIS A 637 -11.13 -5.58 3.83
CA HIS A 637 -10.22 -5.48 2.69
C HIS A 637 -9.00 -6.42 2.82
N LYS A 638 -8.39 -6.48 4.00
CA LYS A 638 -7.26 -7.38 4.26
C LYS A 638 -7.64 -8.85 4.35
N SER A 639 -8.92 -9.17 4.45
CA SER A 639 -9.42 -10.55 4.41
C SER A 639 -9.73 -11.05 2.99
N GLN A 640 -9.66 -10.19 1.97
CA GLN A 640 -9.85 -10.61 0.57
C GLN A 640 -8.84 -11.69 0.18
N GLY A 641 -9.26 -12.65 -0.65
CA GLY A 641 -8.46 -13.83 -0.99
C GLY A 641 -8.32 -14.87 0.14
N SER A 642 -8.90 -14.61 1.32
CA SER A 642 -8.83 -15.49 2.49
C SER A 642 -10.19 -16.10 2.81
N GLU A 643 -10.16 -17.24 3.52
CA GLU A 643 -11.35 -17.90 4.04
C GLU A 643 -11.03 -18.47 5.42
N TYR A 644 -12.01 -18.43 6.31
CA TYR A 644 -11.92 -18.89 7.69
C TYR A 644 -13.09 -19.83 8.00
N GLU A 645 -12.93 -20.72 8.95
CA GLU A 645 -14.06 -21.56 9.37
C GLU A 645 -15.15 -20.73 10.03
N THR A 646 -14.75 -19.85 10.95
CA THR A 646 -15.66 -18.96 11.67
C THR A 646 -15.22 -17.51 11.52
N VAL A 647 -16.18 -16.62 11.24
CA VAL A 647 -16.00 -15.18 11.16
C VAL A 647 -16.88 -14.48 12.17
N ILE A 648 -16.30 -13.64 13.01
CA ILE A 648 -17.02 -12.64 13.80
C ILE A 648 -16.90 -11.31 13.05
N PHE A 649 -17.99 -10.81 12.50
CA PHE A 649 -17.99 -9.60 11.71
C PHE A 649 -18.74 -8.47 12.42
N ILE A 650 -18.03 -7.35 12.65
CA ILE A 650 -18.55 -6.18 13.34
C ILE A 650 -18.98 -5.14 12.32
N LEU A 651 -20.23 -4.67 12.42
CA LEU A 651 -20.76 -3.63 11.54
C LEU A 651 -21.60 -2.64 12.35
N ARG A 652 -21.06 -1.44 12.57
CA ARG A 652 -21.62 -0.43 13.49
C ARG A 652 -22.02 0.88 12.81
N PRO A 653 -23.02 1.63 13.32
CA PRO A 653 -23.39 2.94 12.78
C PRO A 653 -22.23 3.97 12.75
N SER A 654 -21.32 3.90 13.71
CA SER A 654 -20.10 4.74 13.78
C SER A 654 -19.18 4.59 12.56
N GLN A 655 -19.29 3.46 11.86
CA GLN A 655 -18.49 3.12 10.66
C GLN A 655 -19.21 3.56 9.36
N HIS A 656 -19.97 4.63 9.40
CA HIS A 656 -20.94 5.07 8.38
C HIS A 656 -20.40 5.16 6.95
N ASN A 657 -19.10 5.51 6.76
CA ASN A 657 -18.46 5.57 5.44
C ASN A 657 -18.20 4.19 4.82
N MET A 658 -18.25 3.14 5.64
CA MET A 658 -17.94 1.77 5.23
C MET A 658 -19.20 0.89 5.13
N LEU A 659 -20.38 1.43 5.45
CA LEU A 659 -21.64 0.69 5.41
C LEU A 659 -22.12 0.56 3.96
N GLN A 660 -21.61 -0.46 3.26
CA GLN A 660 -21.90 -0.76 1.86
C GLN A 660 -22.23 -2.24 1.69
N ARG A 661 -23.04 -2.53 0.68
CA ARG A 661 -23.53 -3.89 0.39
C ARG A 661 -22.40 -4.87 0.06
N ASN A 662 -21.46 -4.46 -0.78
CA ASN A 662 -20.30 -5.25 -1.19
C ASN A 662 -19.34 -5.53 -0.03
N LEU A 663 -19.19 -4.59 0.93
CA LEU A 663 -18.40 -4.83 2.13
C LEU A 663 -19.07 -5.86 3.05
N LEU A 664 -20.39 -5.74 3.25
CA LEU A 664 -21.17 -6.71 4.01
C LEU A 664 -21.10 -8.10 3.35
N TYR A 665 -21.30 -8.16 2.05
CA TYR A 665 -21.21 -9.39 1.26
C TYR A 665 -19.82 -10.03 1.39
N THR A 666 -18.76 -9.23 1.17
CA THR A 666 -17.39 -9.74 1.27
C THR A 666 -17.08 -10.28 2.65
N GLY A 667 -17.46 -9.57 3.73
CA GLY A 667 -17.20 -10.00 5.11
C GLY A 667 -17.92 -11.30 5.44
N VAL A 668 -19.19 -11.41 5.10
CA VAL A 668 -20.01 -12.62 5.34
C VAL A 668 -19.44 -13.83 4.57
N THR A 669 -19.05 -13.63 3.32
CA THR A 669 -18.56 -14.71 2.46
C THR A 669 -17.10 -15.14 2.77
N ARG A 670 -16.44 -14.55 3.76
CA ARG A 670 -15.15 -15.05 4.26
C ARG A 670 -15.28 -16.30 5.13
N ALA A 671 -16.47 -16.56 5.65
CA ALA A 671 -16.73 -17.73 6.47
C ALA A 671 -16.99 -18.99 5.63
N ARG A 672 -16.49 -20.12 6.12
CA ARG A 672 -16.77 -21.45 5.56
C ARG A 672 -17.88 -22.18 6.29
N LYS A 673 -17.95 -22.03 7.62
CA LYS A 673 -18.90 -22.76 8.47
C LYS A 673 -19.81 -21.82 9.24
N ASN A 674 -19.25 -20.79 9.89
CA ASN A 674 -20.04 -19.95 10.78
C ASN A 674 -19.75 -18.46 10.56
N THR A 675 -20.79 -17.66 10.49
CA THR A 675 -20.74 -16.19 10.52
C THR A 675 -21.52 -15.67 11.72
N ILE A 676 -20.87 -14.87 12.54
CA ILE A 676 -21.52 -14.13 13.64
C ILE A 676 -21.44 -12.64 13.31
N LEU A 677 -22.55 -12.05 12.90
CA LEU A 677 -22.65 -10.64 12.57
C LEU A 677 -23.05 -9.83 13.81
N VAL A 678 -22.11 -9.07 14.38
CA VAL A 678 -22.36 -8.16 15.50
C VAL A 678 -22.68 -6.77 14.94
N THR A 679 -23.92 -6.33 15.05
CA THR A 679 -24.41 -5.15 14.32
C THR A 679 -25.47 -4.36 15.09
N ALA A 680 -26.01 -3.32 14.47
CA ALA A 680 -27.25 -2.64 14.82
C ALA A 680 -28.21 -2.66 13.64
N PRO A 681 -29.54 -2.66 13.86
CA PRO A 681 -30.52 -2.71 12.77
C PRO A 681 -30.32 -1.60 11.74
N ASP A 682 -29.92 -0.40 12.17
CA ASP A 682 -29.69 0.76 11.31
C ASP A 682 -28.44 0.61 10.45
N ALA A 683 -27.35 0.08 11.03
CA ALA A 683 -26.13 -0.19 10.29
C ALA A 683 -26.35 -1.23 9.19
N LEU A 684 -27.09 -2.30 9.53
CA LEU A 684 -27.40 -3.36 8.57
C LEU A 684 -28.29 -2.85 7.43
N ARG A 685 -29.40 -2.12 7.76
CA ARG A 685 -30.26 -1.51 6.74
C ARG A 685 -29.49 -0.56 5.83
N ARG A 686 -28.64 0.28 6.40
CA ARG A 686 -27.82 1.22 5.62
C ARG A 686 -26.84 0.48 4.70
N ALA A 687 -26.15 -0.53 5.19
CA ALA A 687 -25.23 -1.33 4.39
C ALA A 687 -25.93 -2.01 3.22
N LEU A 688 -27.14 -2.54 3.43
CA LEU A 688 -27.94 -3.18 2.38
C LEU A 688 -28.47 -2.18 1.34
N ALA A 689 -28.83 -0.97 1.77
CA ALA A 689 -29.35 0.07 0.88
C ALA A 689 -28.28 0.67 -0.05
N ILE A 690 -27.04 0.78 0.42
CA ILE A 690 -25.93 1.41 -0.35
C ILE A 690 -25.21 0.32 -1.15
N GLN A 691 -25.43 0.30 -2.46
CA GLN A 691 -24.79 -0.66 -3.36
C GLN A 691 -23.30 -0.26 -3.60
N HIS A 692 -23.04 1.04 -3.82
CA HIS A 692 -21.72 1.65 -3.92
C HIS A 692 -21.75 3.08 -3.39
N THR A 693 -20.68 3.57 -2.80
CA THR A 693 -20.51 4.99 -2.46
C THR A 693 -20.07 5.77 -3.70
N GLY A 694 -21.02 6.01 -4.61
CA GLY A 694 -20.80 6.76 -5.84
C GLY A 694 -20.35 5.89 -7.02
N ASN A 695 -20.76 6.31 -8.23
CA ASN A 695 -20.22 5.73 -9.45
C ASN A 695 -18.77 6.21 -9.61
N ARG A 696 -17.85 5.28 -9.87
CA ARG A 696 -16.49 5.63 -10.25
C ARG A 696 -16.54 6.26 -11.65
N TYR A 697 -15.87 7.39 -11.82
CA TYR A 697 -15.67 7.95 -13.16
C TYR A 697 -14.61 7.12 -13.86
N SER A 698 -15.02 6.44 -14.92
CA SER A 698 -14.21 5.62 -15.81
C SER A 698 -14.88 5.67 -17.19
N LEU A 699 -14.13 5.79 -18.24
CA LEU A 699 -14.62 5.72 -19.62
C LEU A 699 -14.14 4.44 -20.33
N PHE A 700 -13.67 3.44 -19.58
CA PHE A 700 -13.24 2.16 -20.15
C PHE A 700 -14.35 1.48 -20.95
N LEU A 701 -15.58 1.43 -20.41
CA LEU A 701 -16.73 0.88 -21.13
C LEU A 701 -17.10 1.71 -22.38
N PRO A 702 -17.17 3.06 -22.34
CA PRO A 702 -17.26 3.89 -23.55
C PRO A 702 -16.18 3.65 -24.60
N PHE A 703 -14.90 3.47 -24.18
CA PHE A 703 -13.84 3.12 -25.13
C PHE A 703 -14.04 1.73 -25.77
N LEU A 704 -14.46 0.73 -24.99
CA LEU A 704 -14.82 -0.58 -25.51
C LEU A 704 -15.96 -0.52 -26.53
N ASN A 705 -16.91 0.41 -26.38
CA ASN A 705 -18.02 0.63 -27.32
C ASN A 705 -17.65 1.53 -28.51
N HIS A 706 -16.45 2.10 -28.57
CA HIS A 706 -16.05 3.15 -29.52
C HIS A 706 -16.92 4.42 -29.43
N GLU A 707 -17.45 4.74 -28.25
CA GLU A 707 -18.33 5.89 -27.98
C GLU A 707 -17.56 7.09 -27.41
N ALA A 708 -16.36 6.88 -26.88
CA ALA A 708 -15.48 7.92 -26.34
C ALA A 708 -14.40 8.29 -27.37
N LEU A 709 -14.25 9.59 -27.65
CA LEU A 709 -13.29 10.16 -28.60
C LEU A 709 -12.35 11.14 -27.89
#